data_d6e2144a24415c978d050f5c1a88e2e5
#
_entry.id   d6e2144a24415c978d050f5c1a88e2e5
#
_cell.length_a   1.000
_cell.length_b   1.000
_cell.length_c   1.000
_cell.angle_alpha   90.00
_cell.angle_beta   90.00
_cell.angle_gamma   90.00
#
_symmetry.space_group_name_H-M   'P 1'
#
loop_
_entity.id
_entity.type
_entity.pdbx_description
1 polymer ?
#
loop_
_entity_poly.entity_id
_entity_poly.type
_entity_poly.pdbx_seq_one_letter_code
_entity_poly.pdbx_strand_id
1 'polypeptide(L)'
;IVYDLTPYLKPQGEENFMAVRVNTTGGRPRWYAGAGIYRHAWLEVTNGVHVETYGTYVTTPKVSTAEAEVSVVTTLKNSTTKEQTISLLQQVRDSKGQCIAKCKSEKLNLAAGGKTDVKQDINIFQPQLWSPNSPVLYVLETIVKVGGRTVDVYNTTFGVRTAKFDPNRGFLLNGEQVKLQGMCLHHDAGAMGVAVPFRSYERRLEILKEYGVNALRMSHNQPSTEFLDLCDRMGFLVIDEAFDKWKSGNSYYTRFFDEWWQSDLGNMLLRDRNHPSVILWSIGNELIEAWSKSDEGVKRAAMLQDFVHKMEPTRQVMLAAQNNHQDKFSGVTDVIGYNYLEARAITDHKKHPERCFLISEELPYYSGAEGNLRSYTPINPWSVIAAHDFIAGGFIWPGVDYLGEAGWPSKGWPNGLFDVCMFEKPRAAYHRAMWNPEPMVRIAVKDPSLDIDHGRDLWQWPNIAAHWNFPERYRGLVMEVLTTTNCEEVELYMNGKLMGRERTDNYTNNTIVWNLPYNPGKLEAKGFNQGKEVANYEILSADKLANLKVEADRREIKADGQDLVHLSLTLVDDKGVQVQTDNRHIKVHVSGEGRLVALDSGELRAENTFFKDNVQSYFGRALVTVQATRKPGTIRIEIEVEGLEKSFIQEILVR
;
A
#
# COMPACT_ATOMS: atom_id res chain seq x y z
N ILE A 1 -19.67 -8.60 -2.47
CA ILE A 1 -21.11 -8.95 -2.56
C ILE A 1 -21.22 -10.46 -2.73
N VAL A 2 -22.09 -11.10 -1.94
CA VAL A 2 -22.37 -12.54 -2.02
C VAL A 2 -23.77 -12.74 -2.59
N TYR A 3 -23.90 -13.65 -3.55
CA TYR A 3 -25.17 -14.00 -4.16
C TYR A 3 -25.43 -15.50 -3.97
N ASP A 4 -26.60 -15.89 -3.43
CA ASP A 4 -27.03 -17.28 -3.40
C ASP A 4 -27.59 -17.68 -4.77
N LEU A 5 -26.86 -18.51 -5.49
CA LEU A 5 -27.25 -19.01 -6.82
C LEU A 5 -28.11 -20.27 -6.76
N THR A 6 -28.22 -20.92 -5.60
CA THR A 6 -28.88 -22.20 -5.43
C THR A 6 -30.33 -22.25 -6.00
N PRO A 7 -31.17 -21.20 -5.77
CA PRO A 7 -32.54 -21.20 -6.30
C PRO A 7 -32.66 -21.14 -7.82
N TYR A 8 -31.56 -20.77 -8.51
CA TYR A 8 -31.52 -20.50 -9.95
C TYR A 8 -30.81 -21.62 -10.73
N LEU A 9 -30.23 -22.62 -10.03
CA LEU A 9 -29.49 -23.69 -10.68
C LEU A 9 -30.45 -24.61 -11.41
N LYS A 10 -30.08 -24.96 -12.64
CA LYS A 10 -30.77 -25.97 -13.45
C LYS A 10 -30.40 -27.37 -12.99
N PRO A 11 -31.22 -28.39 -13.37
CA PRO A 11 -30.91 -29.79 -13.09
C PRO A 11 -29.53 -30.23 -13.57
N GLN A 12 -28.98 -31.24 -12.93
CA GLN A 12 -27.68 -31.81 -13.27
C GLN A 12 -27.61 -32.19 -14.75
N GLY A 13 -26.58 -31.72 -15.45
CA GLY A 13 -26.35 -31.96 -16.90
C GLY A 13 -26.83 -30.83 -17.80
N GLU A 14 -27.50 -29.81 -17.26
CA GLU A 14 -27.85 -28.61 -18.00
C GLU A 14 -26.84 -27.48 -17.74
N GLU A 15 -26.60 -26.65 -18.77
CA GLU A 15 -25.71 -25.49 -18.63
C GLU A 15 -26.39 -24.36 -17.87
N ASN A 16 -25.68 -23.78 -16.92
CA ASN A 16 -26.03 -22.56 -16.19
C ASN A 16 -25.28 -21.37 -16.73
N PHE A 17 -25.96 -20.27 -16.99
CA PHE A 17 -25.38 -19.01 -17.46
C PHE A 17 -25.61 -17.91 -16.42
N MET A 18 -24.54 -17.19 -16.10
CA MET A 18 -24.61 -16.00 -15.27
C MET A 18 -24.15 -14.78 -16.08
N ALA A 19 -24.98 -13.75 -16.12
CA ALA A 19 -24.63 -12.46 -16.74
C ALA A 19 -24.57 -11.38 -15.68
N VAL A 20 -23.50 -10.59 -15.71
CA VAL A 20 -23.30 -9.44 -14.81
C VAL A 20 -23.31 -8.16 -15.63
N ARG A 21 -24.24 -7.24 -15.32
CA ARG A 21 -24.29 -5.93 -15.92
C ARG A 21 -23.63 -4.91 -14.99
N VAL A 22 -22.57 -4.26 -15.46
CA VAL A 22 -21.93 -3.15 -14.76
C VAL A 22 -22.26 -1.85 -15.49
N ASN A 23 -22.77 -0.88 -14.75
CA ASN A 23 -23.06 0.46 -15.27
C ASN A 23 -22.08 1.45 -14.66
N THR A 24 -21.25 2.07 -15.50
CA THR A 24 -20.24 3.05 -15.12
C THR A 24 -20.58 4.47 -15.61
N THR A 25 -21.84 4.71 -16.01
CA THR A 25 -22.29 6.04 -16.41
C THR A 25 -22.49 6.94 -15.18
N GLY A 26 -21.96 8.16 -15.22
CA GLY A 26 -22.13 9.15 -14.17
C GLY A 26 -20.82 9.79 -13.69
N GLY A 27 -20.86 10.41 -12.52
CA GLY A 27 -19.69 11.07 -11.93
C GLY A 27 -18.54 10.10 -11.65
N ARG A 28 -17.31 10.57 -11.73
CA ARG A 28 -16.10 9.78 -11.48
C ARG A 28 -15.49 10.17 -10.13
N PRO A 29 -14.88 9.25 -9.39
CA PRO A 29 -13.97 9.63 -8.31
C PRO A 29 -12.78 10.41 -8.90
N ARG A 30 -12.02 11.08 -8.04
CA ARG A 30 -10.84 11.84 -8.45
C ARG A 30 -9.78 10.95 -9.09
N TRP A 31 -9.53 9.80 -8.47
CA TRP A 31 -8.58 8.79 -8.96
C TRP A 31 -9.22 7.83 -9.98
N TYR A 32 -8.42 7.01 -10.63
CA TYR A 32 -8.89 5.97 -11.54
C TYR A 32 -9.45 4.78 -10.77
N ALA A 33 -10.77 4.68 -10.68
CA ALA A 33 -11.44 3.62 -9.94
C ALA A 33 -11.62 2.31 -10.74
N GLY A 34 -11.35 2.34 -12.04
CA GLY A 34 -11.64 1.21 -12.94
C GLY A 34 -13.12 1.09 -13.30
N ALA A 35 -13.41 0.07 -14.10
CA ALA A 35 -14.76 -0.27 -14.55
C ALA A 35 -14.89 -1.78 -14.77
N GLY A 36 -16.09 -2.31 -14.59
CA GLY A 36 -16.34 -3.75 -14.76
C GLY A 36 -15.95 -4.59 -13.55
N ILE A 37 -15.79 -5.89 -13.77
CA ILE A 37 -15.34 -6.87 -12.78
C ILE A 37 -13.83 -7.03 -12.99
N TYR A 38 -13.01 -6.43 -12.14
CA TYR A 38 -11.55 -6.46 -12.25
C TYR A 38 -10.85 -7.20 -11.10
N ARG A 39 -11.55 -7.48 -9.99
CA ARG A 39 -11.07 -8.35 -8.91
C ARG A 39 -11.58 -9.77 -9.10
N HIS A 40 -11.03 -10.73 -8.38
CA HIS A 40 -11.44 -12.11 -8.46
C HIS A 40 -12.92 -12.29 -8.08
N ALA A 41 -13.58 -13.21 -8.78
CA ALA A 41 -14.90 -13.71 -8.46
C ALA A 41 -14.78 -15.20 -8.08
N TRP A 42 -15.39 -15.58 -6.98
CA TRP A 42 -15.29 -16.93 -6.42
C TRP A 42 -16.65 -17.63 -6.50
N LEU A 43 -16.64 -18.91 -6.87
CA LEU A 43 -17.79 -19.79 -6.71
C LEU A 43 -17.56 -20.66 -5.47
N GLU A 44 -18.39 -20.45 -4.45
CA GLU A 44 -18.39 -21.26 -3.23
C GLU A 44 -19.46 -22.35 -3.34
N VAL A 45 -19.06 -23.61 -3.14
CA VAL A 45 -19.95 -24.77 -3.18
C VAL A 45 -19.90 -25.44 -1.83
N THR A 46 -21.04 -25.48 -1.13
CA THR A 46 -21.15 -25.99 0.24
C THR A 46 -22.16 -27.15 0.34
N ASN A 47 -22.08 -27.91 1.42
CA ASN A 47 -23.14 -28.81 1.81
C ASN A 47 -24.35 -28.06 2.38
N GLY A 48 -25.47 -28.74 2.57
CA GLY A 48 -26.69 -28.15 3.13
C GLY A 48 -26.50 -27.57 4.55
N VAL A 49 -25.54 -28.09 5.32
CA VAL A 49 -25.09 -27.47 6.60
C VAL A 49 -23.65 -27.07 6.46
N HIS A 50 -23.37 -25.79 6.65
CA HIS A 50 -22.03 -25.20 6.42
C HIS A 50 -21.81 -23.95 7.27
N VAL A 51 -20.57 -23.51 7.32
CA VAL A 51 -20.19 -22.16 7.83
C VAL A 51 -20.65 -21.13 6.80
N GLU A 52 -21.34 -20.09 7.23
CA GLU A 52 -21.73 -18.98 6.36
C GLU A 52 -20.50 -18.31 5.76
N THR A 53 -20.59 -17.77 4.55
CA THR A 53 -19.50 -16.97 3.94
C THR A 53 -19.09 -15.84 4.88
N TYR A 54 -17.78 -15.72 5.17
CA TYR A 54 -17.22 -14.85 6.23
C TYR A 54 -17.82 -15.10 7.63
N GLY A 55 -18.35 -16.30 7.87
CA GLY A 55 -19.08 -16.66 9.08
C GLY A 55 -18.20 -16.93 10.30
N THR A 56 -16.89 -16.91 10.20
CA THR A 56 -15.98 -16.98 11.34
C THR A 56 -15.52 -15.58 11.75
N TYR A 57 -15.54 -15.33 13.05
CA TYR A 57 -14.98 -14.12 13.65
C TYR A 57 -14.01 -14.54 14.77
N VAL A 58 -12.72 -14.24 14.55
CA VAL A 58 -11.63 -14.63 15.45
C VAL A 58 -11.09 -13.40 16.15
N THR A 59 -11.09 -13.43 17.47
CA THR A 59 -10.53 -12.34 18.30
C THR A 59 -9.53 -12.90 19.31
N THR A 60 -8.63 -12.05 19.79
CA THR A 60 -7.62 -12.38 20.81
C THR A 60 -7.78 -11.44 22.01
N PRO A 61 -8.82 -11.66 22.87
CA PRO A 61 -9.16 -10.73 23.94
C PRO A 61 -8.09 -10.63 25.03
N LYS A 62 -7.31 -11.69 25.24
CA LYS A 62 -6.19 -11.72 26.17
C LYS A 62 -4.96 -12.28 25.46
N VAL A 63 -3.89 -11.50 25.48
CA VAL A 63 -2.62 -11.85 24.82
C VAL A 63 -1.46 -11.58 25.75
N SER A 64 -0.61 -12.59 25.90
CA SER A 64 0.70 -12.49 26.50
C SER A 64 1.66 -13.42 25.78
N THR A 65 2.94 -13.34 26.10
CA THR A 65 3.95 -14.30 25.58
C THR A 65 3.81 -15.70 26.18
N ALA A 66 3.13 -15.84 27.31
CA ALA A 66 2.89 -17.15 27.94
C ALA A 66 1.62 -17.83 27.40
N GLU A 67 0.58 -17.06 27.16
CA GLU A 67 -0.73 -17.59 26.74
C GLU A 67 -1.55 -16.53 26.02
N ALA A 68 -2.34 -16.97 25.03
CA ALA A 68 -3.37 -16.16 24.37
C ALA A 68 -4.71 -16.90 24.38
N GLU A 69 -5.76 -16.15 24.75
CA GLU A 69 -7.14 -16.59 24.59
C GLU A 69 -7.61 -16.21 23.18
N VAL A 70 -8.02 -17.19 22.38
CA VAL A 70 -8.61 -17.01 21.06
C VAL A 70 -10.11 -17.26 21.18
N SER A 71 -10.91 -16.23 21.00
CA SER A 71 -12.38 -16.33 21.00
C SER A 71 -12.88 -16.39 19.57
N VAL A 72 -13.67 -17.42 19.25
CA VAL A 72 -14.20 -17.68 17.91
C VAL A 72 -15.72 -17.66 17.96
N VAL A 73 -16.33 -16.84 17.13
CA VAL A 73 -17.76 -16.91 16.83
C VAL A 73 -17.91 -17.49 15.43
N THR A 74 -18.65 -18.59 15.31
CA THR A 74 -18.93 -19.26 14.04
C THR A 74 -20.41 -19.18 13.71
N THR A 75 -20.76 -18.51 12.62
CA THR A 75 -22.12 -18.49 12.07
C THR A 75 -22.34 -19.70 11.18
N LEU A 76 -23.27 -20.55 11.57
CA LEU A 76 -23.67 -21.75 10.83
C LEU A 76 -25.02 -21.56 10.12
N LYS A 77 -25.13 -22.13 8.92
CA LYS A 77 -26.35 -22.13 8.13
C LYS A 77 -26.79 -23.56 7.86
N ASN A 78 -28.10 -23.83 8.02
CA ASN A 78 -28.76 -25.07 7.59
C ASN A 78 -29.69 -24.74 6.43
N SER A 79 -29.26 -24.98 5.22
CA SER A 79 -30.06 -24.78 4.01
C SER A 79 -30.96 -25.99 3.67
N THR A 80 -31.01 -27.04 4.55
CA THR A 80 -31.86 -28.19 4.35
C THR A 80 -33.29 -27.96 4.86
N THR A 81 -34.21 -28.83 4.45
CA THR A 81 -35.63 -28.80 4.85
C THR A 81 -35.91 -29.46 6.20
N LYS A 82 -34.85 -29.93 6.91
CA LYS A 82 -34.99 -30.64 8.20
C LYS A 82 -34.06 -30.00 9.23
N GLU A 83 -34.49 -30.06 10.50
CA GLU A 83 -33.60 -29.77 11.63
C GLU A 83 -32.42 -30.74 11.61
N GLN A 84 -31.23 -30.23 11.94
CA GLN A 84 -29.98 -30.99 12.00
C GLN A 84 -29.32 -30.86 13.36
N THR A 85 -28.86 -31.99 13.92
CA THR A 85 -28.02 -31.99 15.12
C THR A 85 -26.56 -31.90 14.70
N ILE A 86 -25.91 -30.83 15.07
CA ILE A 86 -24.54 -30.47 14.65
C ILE A 86 -23.60 -30.41 15.84
N SER A 87 -22.32 -30.55 15.56
CA SER A 87 -21.21 -30.19 16.48
C SER A 87 -20.05 -29.59 15.69
N LEU A 88 -19.33 -28.68 16.34
CA LEU A 88 -18.14 -28.05 15.78
C LEU A 88 -16.87 -28.61 16.44
N LEU A 89 -15.83 -28.78 15.66
CA LEU A 89 -14.47 -28.96 16.13
C LEU A 89 -13.61 -27.82 15.55
N GLN A 90 -13.08 -26.99 16.43
CA GLN A 90 -12.09 -25.96 16.08
C GLN A 90 -10.69 -26.52 16.30
N GLN A 91 -9.78 -26.31 15.34
CA GLN A 91 -8.38 -26.65 15.46
C GLN A 91 -7.54 -25.44 15.03
N VAL A 92 -6.62 -25.05 15.89
CA VAL A 92 -5.63 -24.02 15.54
C VAL A 92 -4.36 -24.70 15.04
N ARG A 93 -3.94 -24.34 13.84
CA ARG A 93 -2.71 -24.81 13.22
C ARG A 93 -1.69 -23.70 13.14
N ASP A 94 -0.45 -24.04 13.43
CA ASP A 94 0.70 -23.15 13.26
C ASP A 94 1.14 -23.04 11.78
N SER A 95 2.18 -22.26 11.52
CA SER A 95 2.77 -22.07 10.19
C SER A 95 3.34 -23.35 9.55
N LYS A 96 3.56 -24.40 10.35
CA LYS A 96 4.00 -25.72 9.88
C LYS A 96 2.82 -26.68 9.65
N GLY A 97 1.58 -26.22 9.85
CA GLY A 97 0.36 -27.02 9.73
C GLY A 97 0.11 -27.95 10.95
N GLN A 98 0.87 -27.85 12.04
CA GLN A 98 0.66 -28.65 13.23
C GLN A 98 -0.52 -28.13 14.04
N CYS A 99 -1.40 -29.02 14.48
CA CYS A 99 -2.49 -28.66 15.39
C CYS A 99 -1.92 -28.41 16.80
N ILE A 100 -1.93 -27.15 17.24
CA ILE A 100 -1.39 -26.70 18.52
C ILE A 100 -2.46 -26.52 19.62
N ALA A 101 -3.70 -26.30 19.22
CA ALA A 101 -4.83 -26.18 20.14
C ALA A 101 -6.12 -26.64 19.47
N LYS A 102 -7.09 -27.09 20.26
CA LYS A 102 -8.40 -27.53 19.75
C LYS A 102 -9.50 -27.38 20.80
N CYS A 103 -10.71 -27.11 20.33
CA CYS A 103 -11.92 -27.07 21.13
C CYS A 103 -13.07 -27.73 20.38
N LYS A 104 -13.97 -28.43 21.09
CA LYS A 104 -15.16 -29.05 20.52
C LYS A 104 -16.39 -28.48 21.19
N SER A 105 -17.40 -28.13 20.38
CA SER A 105 -18.70 -27.72 20.91
C SER A 105 -19.49 -28.93 21.45
N GLU A 106 -20.46 -28.66 22.32
CA GLU A 106 -21.56 -29.58 22.55
C GLU A 106 -22.38 -29.72 21.28
N LYS A 107 -23.26 -30.75 21.27
CA LYS A 107 -24.23 -30.91 20.20
C LYS A 107 -25.32 -29.85 20.33
N LEU A 108 -25.69 -29.24 19.23
CA LEU A 108 -26.76 -28.25 19.15
C LEU A 108 -27.70 -28.59 17.97
N ASN A 109 -28.94 -28.18 18.07
CA ASN A 109 -29.93 -28.37 17.01
C ASN A 109 -30.03 -27.07 16.20
N LEU A 110 -29.95 -27.20 14.88
CA LEU A 110 -30.09 -26.10 13.94
C LEU A 110 -31.34 -26.33 13.08
N ALA A 111 -32.34 -25.49 13.25
CA ALA A 111 -33.61 -25.58 12.55
C ALA A 111 -33.45 -25.57 11.03
N ALA A 112 -34.39 -26.14 10.31
CA ALA A 112 -34.49 -26.09 8.86
C ALA A 112 -34.48 -24.63 8.36
N GLY A 113 -33.63 -24.30 7.38
CA GLY A 113 -33.48 -22.95 6.86
C GLY A 113 -32.87 -21.93 7.85
N GLY A 114 -32.48 -22.39 9.06
CA GLY A 114 -32.02 -21.53 10.15
C GLY A 114 -30.53 -21.17 10.09
N LYS A 115 -30.16 -20.11 10.84
CA LYS A 115 -28.78 -19.70 11.15
C LYS A 115 -28.61 -19.65 12.66
N THR A 116 -27.37 -19.88 13.14
CA THR A 116 -27.02 -19.74 14.55
C THR A 116 -25.55 -19.40 14.71
N ASP A 117 -25.23 -18.63 15.74
CA ASP A 117 -23.85 -18.34 16.13
C ASP A 117 -23.44 -19.30 17.26
N VAL A 118 -22.24 -19.85 17.11
CA VAL A 118 -21.60 -20.70 18.12
C VAL A 118 -20.32 -20.06 18.58
N LYS A 119 -20.27 -19.70 19.87
CA LYS A 119 -19.05 -19.16 20.48
C LYS A 119 -18.22 -20.28 21.11
N GLN A 120 -16.90 -20.25 20.87
CA GLN A 120 -15.91 -21.15 21.46
C GLN A 120 -14.65 -20.38 21.81
N ASP A 121 -14.04 -20.70 22.93
CA ASP A 121 -12.78 -20.11 23.37
C ASP A 121 -11.69 -21.19 23.36
N ILE A 122 -10.50 -20.82 22.91
CA ILE A 122 -9.34 -21.74 22.72
C ILE A 122 -8.11 -21.02 23.28
N ASN A 123 -7.34 -21.72 24.12
CA ASN A 123 -6.07 -21.19 24.62
C ASN A 123 -4.90 -21.68 23.77
N ILE A 124 -4.03 -20.77 23.39
CA ILE A 124 -2.74 -21.07 22.75
C ILE A 124 -1.64 -20.77 23.76
N PHE A 125 -0.86 -21.77 24.12
CA PHE A 125 0.27 -21.60 25.02
C PHE A 125 1.52 -21.19 24.24
N GLN A 126 2.29 -20.24 24.80
CA GLN A 126 3.50 -19.67 24.19
C GLN A 126 3.27 -19.22 22.74
N PRO A 127 2.24 -18.37 22.48
CA PRO A 127 1.96 -17.93 21.12
C PRO A 127 3.08 -17.07 20.56
N GLN A 128 3.34 -17.22 19.27
CA GLN A 128 4.15 -16.26 18.52
C GLN A 128 3.25 -15.08 18.14
N LEU A 129 3.58 -13.89 18.65
CA LEU A 129 2.76 -12.72 18.42
C LEU A 129 3.01 -12.15 17.01
N TRP A 130 1.93 -11.78 16.34
CA TRP A 130 2.02 -11.09 15.04
C TRP A 130 2.50 -9.64 15.23
N SER A 131 3.46 -9.24 14.39
CA SER A 131 3.94 -7.85 14.30
C SER A 131 4.59 -7.61 12.93
N PRO A 132 4.89 -6.35 12.53
CA PRO A 132 5.60 -6.05 11.28
C PRO A 132 6.94 -6.78 11.12
N ASN A 133 7.65 -7.01 12.23
CA ASN A 133 8.94 -7.70 12.23
C ASN A 133 8.84 -9.22 12.44
N SER A 134 7.67 -9.71 12.86
CA SER A 134 7.39 -11.13 13.07
C SER A 134 5.94 -11.43 12.67
N PRO A 135 5.62 -11.47 11.36
CA PRO A 135 4.25 -11.60 10.85
C PRO A 135 3.77 -13.06 10.88
N VAL A 136 3.76 -13.64 12.08
CA VAL A 136 3.37 -15.05 12.28
C VAL A 136 1.86 -15.19 12.21
N LEU A 137 1.41 -16.10 11.36
CA LEU A 137 0.00 -16.40 11.12
C LEU A 137 -0.35 -17.81 11.58
N TYR A 138 -1.57 -17.96 12.05
CA TYR A 138 -2.22 -19.22 12.39
C TYR A 138 -3.40 -19.45 11.46
N VAL A 139 -3.81 -20.72 11.32
CA VAL A 139 -5.03 -21.11 10.61
C VAL A 139 -5.98 -21.75 11.60
N LEU A 140 -7.17 -21.19 11.74
CA LEU A 140 -8.30 -21.81 12.42
C LEU A 140 -9.03 -22.69 11.42
N GLU A 141 -9.00 -24.00 11.63
CA GLU A 141 -9.76 -24.98 10.87
C GLU A 141 -11.06 -25.29 11.61
N THR A 142 -12.19 -24.84 11.07
CA THR A 142 -13.54 -25.07 11.61
C THR A 142 -14.16 -26.27 10.92
N ILE A 143 -14.36 -27.37 11.64
CA ILE A 143 -14.91 -28.62 11.13
C ILE A 143 -16.36 -28.78 11.63
N VAL A 144 -17.31 -28.77 10.70
CA VAL A 144 -18.73 -28.96 10.99
C VAL A 144 -19.12 -30.44 10.83
N LYS A 145 -19.77 -31.01 11.84
CA LYS A 145 -20.23 -32.41 11.83
C LYS A 145 -21.73 -32.54 12.03
N VAL A 146 -22.36 -33.37 11.22
CA VAL A 146 -23.76 -33.78 11.34
C VAL A 146 -23.81 -35.31 11.53
N GLY A 147 -24.42 -35.78 12.60
CA GLY A 147 -24.48 -37.21 12.90
C GLY A 147 -23.10 -37.88 13.04
N GLY A 148 -22.08 -37.10 13.43
CA GLY A 148 -20.69 -37.56 13.55
C GLY A 148 -19.85 -37.50 12.27
N ARG A 149 -20.49 -37.25 11.11
CA ARG A 149 -19.79 -37.11 9.80
C ARG A 149 -19.41 -35.64 9.55
N THR A 150 -18.21 -35.41 9.05
CA THR A 150 -17.80 -34.09 8.59
C THR A 150 -18.57 -33.70 7.35
N VAL A 151 -19.24 -32.55 7.38
CA VAL A 151 -20.03 -32.00 6.28
C VAL A 151 -19.45 -30.71 5.73
N ASP A 152 -18.62 -29.99 6.50
CA ASP A 152 -17.95 -28.78 6.05
C ASP A 152 -16.63 -28.59 6.79
N VAL A 153 -15.65 -27.94 6.11
CA VAL A 153 -14.36 -27.54 6.66
C VAL A 153 -14.07 -26.13 6.16
N TYR A 154 -14.00 -25.19 7.09
CA TYR A 154 -13.78 -23.77 6.79
C TYR A 154 -12.49 -23.29 7.45
N ASN A 155 -11.58 -22.71 6.66
CA ASN A 155 -10.29 -22.22 7.13
C ASN A 155 -10.29 -20.70 7.27
N THR A 156 -9.79 -20.19 8.40
CA THR A 156 -9.66 -18.77 8.66
C THR A 156 -8.24 -18.47 9.12
N THR A 157 -7.52 -17.65 8.35
CA THR A 157 -6.20 -17.15 8.75
C THR A 157 -6.37 -16.04 9.78
N PHE A 158 -5.52 -16.01 10.81
CA PHE A 158 -5.49 -14.96 11.83
C PHE A 158 -4.10 -14.81 12.45
N GLY A 159 -3.88 -13.68 13.11
CA GLY A 159 -2.67 -13.44 13.91
C GLY A 159 -3.02 -13.16 15.36
N VAL A 160 -2.17 -13.58 16.29
CA VAL A 160 -2.31 -13.31 17.72
C VAL A 160 -1.64 -11.97 18.03
N ARG A 161 -2.42 -10.96 18.38
CA ARG A 161 -1.91 -9.62 18.71
C ARG A 161 -2.90 -8.79 19.51
N THR A 162 -2.42 -7.71 20.13
CA THR A 162 -3.23 -6.58 20.57
C THR A 162 -2.87 -5.33 19.77
N ALA A 163 -3.86 -4.51 19.43
CA ALA A 163 -3.67 -3.23 18.77
C ALA A 163 -4.57 -2.19 19.42
N LYS A 164 -4.01 -1.04 19.80
CA LYS A 164 -4.74 0.02 20.49
C LYS A 164 -4.15 1.38 20.19
N PHE A 165 -5.00 2.37 19.92
CA PHE A 165 -4.61 3.78 19.92
C PHE A 165 -4.81 4.34 21.32
N ASP A 166 -3.78 5.05 21.80
CA ASP A 166 -3.73 5.65 23.13
C ASP A 166 -3.48 7.15 23.02
N PRO A 167 -4.22 7.99 23.75
CA PRO A 167 -4.15 9.44 23.58
C PRO A 167 -2.81 10.06 23.96
N ASN A 168 -1.97 9.38 24.75
CA ASN A 168 -0.67 9.89 25.19
C ASN A 168 0.52 9.18 24.51
N ARG A 169 0.32 7.92 24.11
CA ARG A 169 1.36 7.04 23.58
C ARG A 169 1.19 6.72 22.08
N GLY A 170 0.18 7.29 21.41
CA GLY A 170 -0.09 7.01 20.01
C GLY A 170 -0.57 5.58 19.75
N PHE A 171 0.08 4.83 18.88
CA PHE A 171 -0.31 3.45 18.57
C PHE A 171 0.50 2.43 19.37
N LEU A 172 -0.19 1.46 19.95
CA LEU A 172 0.38 0.34 20.71
C LEU A 172 0.07 -0.98 20.02
N LEU A 173 1.11 -1.75 19.72
CA LEU A 173 1.03 -3.12 19.23
C LEU A 173 1.64 -4.07 20.26
N ASN A 174 0.88 -5.04 20.74
CA ASN A 174 1.33 -5.97 21.78
C ASN A 174 1.84 -5.26 23.07
N GLY A 175 1.27 -4.08 23.36
CA GLY A 175 1.64 -3.24 24.50
C GLY A 175 2.84 -2.32 24.25
N GLU A 176 3.58 -2.51 23.17
CA GLU A 176 4.72 -1.68 22.81
C GLU A 176 4.30 -0.54 21.88
N GLN A 177 4.91 0.62 22.05
CA GLN A 177 4.66 1.78 21.20
C GLN A 177 5.29 1.56 19.82
N VAL A 178 4.50 1.75 18.77
CA VAL A 178 4.93 1.66 17.37
C VAL A 178 4.54 2.94 16.65
N LYS A 179 5.51 3.63 16.08
CA LYS A 179 5.26 4.78 15.22
C LYS A 179 4.87 4.28 13.82
N LEU A 180 3.69 4.70 13.34
CA LEU A 180 3.21 4.33 12.00
C LEU A 180 3.95 5.14 10.95
N GLN A 181 4.85 4.49 10.23
CA GLN A 181 5.61 5.00 9.08
C GLN A 181 4.82 4.65 7.83
N GLY A 182 3.85 5.48 7.50
CA GLY A 182 2.76 5.12 6.61
C GLY A 182 2.84 5.73 5.22
N MET A 183 2.18 5.07 4.26
CA MET A 183 1.92 5.59 2.93
C MET A 183 0.46 5.39 2.54
N CYS A 184 -0.13 6.42 1.91
CA CYS A 184 -1.41 6.31 1.23
C CYS A 184 -1.21 5.65 -0.13
N LEU A 185 -2.04 4.66 -0.46
CA LEU A 185 -1.97 3.94 -1.72
C LEU A 185 -3.34 3.89 -2.38
N HIS A 186 -3.39 4.22 -3.67
CA HIS A 186 -4.49 3.83 -4.55
C HIS A 186 -4.31 2.40 -5.05
N HIS A 187 -5.38 1.79 -5.51
CA HIS A 187 -5.42 0.37 -5.87
C HIS A 187 -4.98 0.06 -7.31
N ASP A 188 -4.57 1.07 -8.08
CA ASP A 188 -4.03 0.90 -9.43
C ASP A 188 -2.54 0.53 -9.43
N ALA A 189 -2.06 0.01 -10.55
CA ALA A 189 -0.66 -0.28 -10.80
C ALA A 189 -0.26 0.16 -12.23
N GLY A 190 -0.30 1.47 -12.48
CA GLY A 190 0.10 2.08 -13.75
C GLY A 190 -0.56 1.42 -14.95
N ALA A 191 0.23 0.94 -15.89
CA ALA A 191 -0.24 0.34 -17.14
C ALA A 191 -1.17 -0.89 -16.97
N MET A 192 -1.20 -1.52 -15.79
CA MET A 192 -2.16 -2.59 -15.50
C MET A 192 -3.53 -2.07 -15.05
N GLY A 193 -3.66 -0.75 -14.84
CA GLY A 193 -4.87 -0.17 -14.29
C GLY A 193 -5.18 -0.76 -12.91
N VAL A 194 -6.45 -1.12 -12.68
CA VAL A 194 -6.93 -1.65 -11.38
C VAL A 194 -7.08 -3.17 -11.35
N ALA A 195 -6.84 -3.86 -12.48
CA ALA A 195 -6.81 -5.31 -12.56
C ALA A 195 -5.42 -5.83 -12.19
N VAL A 196 -5.00 -5.59 -10.97
CA VAL A 196 -3.63 -5.82 -10.49
C VAL A 196 -3.46 -7.26 -10.03
N PRO A 197 -2.62 -8.07 -10.70
CA PRO A 197 -2.31 -9.40 -10.24
C PRO A 197 -1.51 -9.39 -8.94
N PHE A 198 -1.62 -10.49 -8.19
CA PHE A 198 -1.02 -10.68 -6.87
C PHE A 198 0.46 -10.29 -6.80
N ARG A 199 1.29 -10.76 -7.76
CA ARG A 199 2.74 -10.48 -7.78
C ARG A 199 3.08 -8.99 -7.89
N SER A 200 2.26 -8.19 -8.58
CA SER A 200 2.52 -6.75 -8.67
C SER A 200 2.28 -6.04 -7.34
N TYR A 201 1.29 -6.46 -6.57
CA TYR A 201 1.12 -5.99 -5.19
C TYR A 201 2.29 -6.43 -4.30
N GLU A 202 2.70 -7.71 -4.40
CA GLU A 202 3.81 -8.25 -3.62
C GLU A 202 5.12 -7.48 -3.89
N ARG A 203 5.49 -7.27 -5.17
CA ARG A 203 6.65 -6.46 -5.55
C ARG A 203 6.57 -5.02 -5.00
N ARG A 204 5.41 -4.40 -5.06
CA ARG A 204 5.18 -3.06 -4.47
C ARG A 204 5.50 -3.07 -2.98
N LEU A 205 4.95 -4.02 -2.23
CA LEU A 205 5.16 -4.13 -0.79
C LEU A 205 6.61 -4.48 -0.43
N GLU A 206 7.29 -5.34 -1.22
CA GLU A 206 8.72 -5.63 -1.06
C GLU A 206 9.54 -4.34 -1.11
N ILE A 207 9.33 -3.51 -2.14
CA ILE A 207 10.05 -2.24 -2.31
C ILE A 207 9.72 -1.27 -1.16
N LEU A 208 8.45 -1.12 -0.77
CA LEU A 208 8.07 -0.21 0.31
C LEU A 208 8.70 -0.63 1.65
N LYS A 209 8.83 -1.92 1.91
CA LYS A 209 9.46 -2.44 3.14
C LYS A 209 10.94 -2.08 3.22
N GLU A 210 11.68 -2.10 2.11
CA GLU A 210 13.07 -1.66 2.04
C GLU A 210 13.26 -0.18 2.43
N TYR A 211 12.21 0.62 2.33
CA TYR A 211 12.19 2.05 2.71
C TYR A 211 11.75 2.29 4.15
N GLY A 212 11.52 1.22 4.93
CA GLY A 212 11.09 1.32 6.32
C GLY A 212 9.59 1.57 6.49
N VAL A 213 8.79 1.45 5.42
CA VAL A 213 7.34 1.56 5.51
C VAL A 213 6.79 0.38 6.30
N ASN A 214 6.03 0.66 7.36
CA ASN A 214 5.39 -0.36 8.19
C ASN A 214 3.86 -0.26 8.19
N ALA A 215 3.29 0.81 7.61
CA ALA A 215 1.86 1.05 7.60
C ALA A 215 1.34 1.55 6.24
N LEU A 216 0.10 1.20 5.91
CA LEU A 216 -0.56 1.58 4.66
C LEU A 216 -1.97 2.11 4.96
N ARG A 217 -2.37 3.19 4.28
CA ARG A 217 -3.75 3.64 4.25
C ARG A 217 -4.32 3.41 2.86
N MET A 218 -5.42 2.68 2.80
CA MET A 218 -6.07 2.33 1.54
C MET A 218 -7.00 3.47 1.09
N SER A 219 -6.46 4.36 0.27
CA SER A 219 -7.13 5.58 -0.20
C SER A 219 -7.92 5.31 -1.48
N HIS A 220 -9.16 5.69 -1.63
CA HIS A 220 -10.15 5.97 -0.56
C HIS A 220 -11.27 4.96 -0.76
N ASN A 221 -10.90 3.68 -0.74
CA ASN A 221 -11.79 2.54 -0.93
C ASN A 221 -11.14 1.24 -0.43
N GLN A 222 -11.95 0.25 -0.21
CA GLN A 222 -11.56 -1.07 0.29
C GLN A 222 -10.50 -1.73 -0.61
N PRO A 223 -9.42 -2.30 -0.05
CA PRO A 223 -8.44 -3.10 -0.79
C PRO A 223 -9.05 -4.42 -1.27
N SER A 224 -8.32 -5.16 -2.10
CA SER A 224 -8.66 -6.55 -2.39
C SER A 224 -8.26 -7.45 -1.22
N THR A 225 -8.90 -8.62 -1.08
CA THR A 225 -8.56 -9.60 -0.06
C THR A 225 -7.11 -10.05 -0.20
N GLU A 226 -6.65 -10.28 -1.44
CA GLU A 226 -5.28 -10.70 -1.74
C GLU A 226 -4.25 -9.67 -1.30
N PHE A 227 -4.60 -8.37 -1.33
CA PHE A 227 -3.72 -7.32 -0.83
C PHE A 227 -3.60 -7.37 0.70
N LEU A 228 -4.71 -7.61 1.41
CA LEU A 228 -4.69 -7.78 2.87
C LEU A 228 -3.95 -9.06 3.28
N ASP A 229 -4.11 -10.16 2.55
CA ASP A 229 -3.33 -11.40 2.75
C ASP A 229 -1.83 -11.15 2.63
N LEU A 230 -1.41 -10.31 1.68
CA LEU A 230 -0.02 -9.87 1.56
C LEU A 230 0.42 -9.02 2.76
N CYS A 231 -0.40 -8.06 3.18
CA CYS A 231 -0.10 -7.23 4.35
C CYS A 231 0.05 -8.09 5.62
N ASP A 232 -0.81 -9.09 5.80
CA ASP A 232 -0.72 -10.05 6.91
C ASP A 232 0.60 -10.82 6.91
N ARG A 233 1.01 -11.35 5.74
CA ARG A 233 2.22 -12.17 5.58
C ARG A 233 3.51 -11.36 5.60
N MET A 234 3.47 -10.13 5.11
CA MET A 234 4.64 -9.27 5.01
C MET A 234 4.80 -8.33 6.19
N GLY A 235 3.81 -8.27 7.10
CA GLY A 235 3.87 -7.47 8.31
C GLY A 235 3.65 -5.98 8.02
N PHE A 236 2.57 -5.61 7.34
CA PHE A 236 2.13 -4.22 7.22
C PHE A 236 0.91 -3.95 8.09
N LEU A 237 0.87 -2.79 8.72
CA LEU A 237 -0.28 -2.28 9.47
C LEU A 237 -1.19 -1.53 8.51
N VAL A 238 -2.49 -1.80 8.52
CA VAL A 238 -3.42 -1.27 7.52
C VAL A 238 -4.53 -0.44 8.16
N ILE A 239 -4.76 0.76 7.61
CA ILE A 239 -6.01 1.50 7.76
C ILE A 239 -6.90 1.12 6.57
N ASP A 240 -7.97 0.40 6.85
CA ASP A 240 -8.94 -0.01 5.86
C ASP A 240 -10.05 1.03 5.77
N GLU A 241 -10.20 1.66 4.57
CA GLU A 241 -11.07 2.81 4.37
C GLU A 241 -12.28 2.46 3.51
N ALA A 242 -13.49 2.74 4.05
CA ALA A 242 -14.75 2.38 3.41
C ALA A 242 -15.17 3.39 2.33
N PHE A 243 -15.06 4.67 2.63
CA PHE A 243 -15.64 5.76 1.82
C PHE A 243 -14.70 6.95 1.69
N ASP A 244 -14.61 7.53 0.47
CA ASP A 244 -14.02 8.87 0.28
C ASP A 244 -14.99 9.96 0.77
N LYS A 245 -16.21 9.94 0.26
CA LYS A 245 -17.26 10.92 0.60
C LYS A 245 -18.54 10.19 0.98
N TRP A 246 -19.39 10.85 1.78
CA TRP A 246 -20.70 10.30 2.13
C TRP A 246 -21.76 10.81 1.15
N LYS A 247 -22.65 11.70 1.62
CA LYS A 247 -23.78 12.20 0.85
C LYS A 247 -23.48 13.46 0.05
N SER A 248 -22.53 14.26 0.53
CA SER A 248 -22.11 15.51 -0.10
C SER A 248 -20.77 15.36 -0.83
N GLY A 249 -20.62 16.04 -1.95
CA GLY A 249 -19.41 16.04 -2.75
C GLY A 249 -19.64 15.62 -4.20
N ASN A 250 -18.54 15.56 -4.96
CA ASN A 250 -18.56 15.25 -6.39
C ASN A 250 -18.39 13.76 -6.71
N SER A 251 -18.36 12.90 -5.71
CA SER A 251 -18.28 11.46 -5.93
C SER A 251 -19.61 10.90 -6.41
N TYR A 252 -19.55 10.03 -7.41
CA TYR A 252 -20.73 9.35 -7.94
C TYR A 252 -21.47 8.51 -6.87
N TYR A 253 -20.72 7.95 -5.90
CA TYR A 253 -21.27 7.14 -4.82
C TYR A 253 -22.18 7.94 -3.88
N THR A 254 -22.00 9.25 -3.74
CA THR A 254 -22.75 10.08 -2.80
C THR A 254 -24.26 9.97 -2.96
N ARG A 255 -24.76 9.77 -4.19
CA ARG A 255 -26.19 9.58 -4.47
C ARG A 255 -26.77 8.25 -3.98
N PHE A 256 -25.91 7.26 -3.76
CA PHE A 256 -26.29 5.93 -3.32
C PHE A 256 -26.01 5.70 -1.84
N PHE A 257 -25.35 6.62 -1.16
CA PHE A 257 -24.90 6.45 0.22
C PHE A 257 -26.04 6.01 1.14
N ASP A 258 -27.18 6.69 1.13
CA ASP A 258 -28.31 6.39 2.04
C ASP A 258 -28.87 4.96 1.83
N GLU A 259 -28.76 4.42 0.62
CA GLU A 259 -29.26 3.08 0.25
C GLU A 259 -28.26 1.97 0.57
N TRP A 260 -26.96 2.23 0.35
CA TRP A 260 -25.96 1.15 0.31
C TRP A 260 -24.91 1.19 1.42
N TRP A 261 -24.77 2.28 2.19
CA TRP A 261 -23.70 2.42 3.17
C TRP A 261 -23.64 1.24 4.17
N GLN A 262 -24.80 0.78 4.65
CA GLN A 262 -24.88 -0.30 5.64
C GLN A 262 -24.42 -1.63 5.06
N SER A 263 -24.83 -1.92 3.85
CA SER A 263 -24.41 -3.14 3.13
C SER A 263 -22.93 -3.11 2.81
N ASP A 264 -22.43 -1.98 2.30
CA ASP A 264 -21.05 -1.86 1.86
C ASP A 264 -20.07 -1.88 3.04
N LEU A 265 -20.34 -1.08 4.08
CA LEU A 265 -19.55 -1.08 5.31
C LEU A 265 -19.62 -2.43 6.03
N GLY A 266 -20.81 -3.02 6.11
CA GLY A 266 -20.99 -4.32 6.74
C GLY A 266 -20.24 -5.45 6.03
N ASN A 267 -20.29 -5.47 4.70
CA ASN A 267 -19.55 -6.46 3.90
C ASN A 267 -18.03 -6.30 4.03
N MET A 268 -17.52 -5.06 4.09
CA MET A 268 -16.11 -4.79 4.37
C MET A 268 -15.70 -5.38 5.72
N LEU A 269 -16.43 -5.03 6.79
CA LEU A 269 -16.12 -5.51 8.13
C LEU A 269 -16.13 -7.04 8.22
N LEU A 270 -17.16 -7.71 7.67
CA LEU A 270 -17.27 -9.17 7.68
C LEU A 270 -16.12 -9.84 6.95
N ARG A 271 -15.73 -9.29 5.80
CA ARG A 271 -14.65 -9.82 4.96
C ARG A 271 -13.29 -9.67 5.64
N ASP A 272 -13.04 -8.48 6.24
CA ASP A 272 -11.68 -8.05 6.57
C ASP A 272 -11.35 -8.14 8.08
N ARG A 273 -12.35 -8.40 8.95
CA ARG A 273 -12.17 -8.40 10.42
C ARG A 273 -11.17 -9.41 10.97
N ASN A 274 -10.83 -10.48 10.23
CA ASN A 274 -9.88 -11.49 10.69
C ASN A 274 -8.43 -11.20 10.29
N HIS A 275 -8.17 -10.19 9.44
CA HIS A 275 -6.82 -9.78 9.06
C HIS A 275 -6.09 -9.11 10.24
N PRO A 276 -4.98 -9.66 10.74
CA PRO A 276 -4.21 -9.02 11.81
C PRO A 276 -3.56 -7.72 11.38
N SER A 277 -3.29 -7.53 10.09
CA SER A 277 -2.77 -6.29 9.51
C SER A 277 -3.71 -5.11 9.68
N VAL A 278 -5.02 -5.30 9.61
CA VAL A 278 -6.00 -4.23 9.79
C VAL A 278 -6.02 -3.79 11.26
N ILE A 279 -5.65 -2.53 11.52
CA ILE A 279 -5.55 -1.95 12.87
C ILE A 279 -6.57 -0.86 13.14
N LEU A 280 -7.19 -0.31 12.09
CA LEU A 280 -8.09 0.84 12.20
C LEU A 280 -9.08 0.84 11.04
N TRP A 281 -10.34 1.13 11.33
CA TRP A 281 -11.39 1.31 10.33
C TRP A 281 -11.57 2.79 10.03
N SER A 282 -11.49 3.18 8.76
CA SER A 282 -11.74 4.55 8.32
C SER A 282 -13.12 4.65 7.65
N ILE A 283 -13.94 5.56 8.15
CA ILE A 283 -15.33 5.73 7.68
C ILE A 283 -15.53 6.92 6.75
N GLY A 284 -14.48 7.68 6.45
CA GLY A 284 -14.58 8.79 5.49
C GLY A 284 -13.34 9.65 5.38
N ASN A 285 -13.24 10.36 4.25
CA ASN A 285 -12.13 11.23 3.92
C ASN A 285 -12.62 12.62 3.49
N GLU A 286 -12.07 13.68 4.10
CA GLU A 286 -12.27 15.08 3.72
C GLU A 286 -13.75 15.44 3.45
N LEU A 287 -14.57 15.15 4.43
CA LEU A 287 -16.01 15.22 4.31
C LEU A 287 -16.51 16.67 4.30
N ILE A 288 -17.30 17.02 3.32
CA ILE A 288 -17.93 18.34 3.22
C ILE A 288 -18.88 18.57 4.41
N GLU A 289 -19.51 17.52 4.91
CA GLU A 289 -20.38 17.55 6.09
C GLU A 289 -19.65 18.01 7.34
N ALA A 290 -18.34 17.81 7.44
CA ALA A 290 -17.51 18.29 8.54
C ALA A 290 -17.37 19.82 8.58
N TRP A 291 -17.56 20.49 7.47
CA TRP A 291 -17.46 21.95 7.33
C TRP A 291 -18.80 22.65 7.58
N SER A 292 -19.89 21.90 7.51
CA SER A 292 -21.23 22.41 7.71
C SER A 292 -21.47 22.79 9.17
N LYS A 293 -22.18 23.91 9.39
CA LYS A 293 -22.69 24.28 10.73
C LYS A 293 -23.80 23.34 11.22
N SER A 294 -24.34 22.51 10.36
CA SER A 294 -25.34 21.49 10.67
C SER A 294 -24.72 20.35 11.50
N ASP A 295 -25.52 19.77 12.38
CA ASP A 295 -25.15 18.58 13.16
C ASP A 295 -25.35 17.27 12.38
N GLU A 296 -25.76 17.34 11.12
CA GLU A 296 -26.04 16.17 10.30
C GLU A 296 -24.76 15.31 10.09
N GLY A 297 -23.62 15.97 9.82
CA GLY A 297 -22.34 15.27 9.70
C GLY A 297 -21.93 14.57 10.99
N VAL A 298 -22.10 15.24 12.14
CA VAL A 298 -21.83 14.66 13.48
C VAL A 298 -22.71 13.43 13.73
N LYS A 299 -24.00 13.52 13.44
CA LYS A 299 -24.94 12.38 13.60
C LYS A 299 -24.58 11.22 12.70
N ARG A 300 -24.15 11.49 11.46
CA ARG A 300 -23.76 10.47 10.51
C ARG A 300 -22.45 9.79 10.89
N ALA A 301 -21.46 10.56 11.34
CA ALA A 301 -20.22 10.00 11.89
C ALA A 301 -20.48 9.06 13.06
N ALA A 302 -21.30 9.50 14.03
CA ALA A 302 -21.71 8.68 15.17
C ALA A 302 -22.44 7.40 14.74
N MET A 303 -23.41 7.53 13.82
CA MET A 303 -24.15 6.38 13.28
C MET A 303 -23.23 5.33 12.65
N LEU A 304 -22.26 5.77 11.85
CA LEU A 304 -21.30 4.86 11.18
C LEU A 304 -20.37 4.20 12.20
N GLN A 305 -19.84 4.97 13.15
CA GLN A 305 -19.00 4.42 14.22
C GLN A 305 -19.74 3.41 15.08
N ASP A 306 -20.97 3.73 15.53
CA ASP A 306 -21.81 2.81 16.30
C ASP A 306 -22.09 1.52 15.53
N PHE A 307 -22.28 1.61 14.21
CA PHE A 307 -22.45 0.44 13.36
C PHE A 307 -21.18 -0.42 13.32
N VAL A 308 -20.01 0.19 13.16
CA VAL A 308 -18.72 -0.54 13.20
C VAL A 308 -18.52 -1.21 14.55
N HIS A 309 -18.68 -0.50 15.66
CA HIS A 309 -18.52 -1.04 17.01
C HIS A 309 -19.49 -2.19 17.31
N LYS A 310 -20.71 -2.13 16.76
CA LYS A 310 -21.70 -3.22 16.90
C LYS A 310 -21.25 -4.48 16.19
N MET A 311 -20.65 -4.36 14.99
CA MET A 311 -20.23 -5.51 14.17
C MET A 311 -18.83 -6.01 14.50
N GLU A 312 -17.92 -5.08 14.86
CA GLU A 312 -16.51 -5.36 15.13
C GLU A 312 -15.99 -4.43 16.25
N PRO A 313 -16.17 -4.80 17.52
CA PRO A 313 -15.83 -3.95 18.66
C PRO A 313 -14.34 -3.95 19.04
N THR A 314 -13.47 -4.70 18.33
CA THR A 314 -12.07 -4.89 18.75
C THR A 314 -11.13 -3.83 18.22
N ARG A 315 -11.53 -3.07 17.19
CA ARG A 315 -10.73 -2.00 16.57
C ARG A 315 -11.45 -0.67 16.65
N GLN A 316 -10.63 0.36 16.77
CA GLN A 316 -11.08 1.75 16.80
C GLN A 316 -11.46 2.25 15.39
N VAL A 317 -12.21 3.34 15.36
CA VAL A 317 -12.74 3.96 14.13
C VAL A 317 -12.16 5.35 13.98
N MET A 318 -11.79 5.70 12.74
CA MET A 318 -11.33 7.04 12.38
C MET A 318 -12.11 7.65 11.22
N LEU A 319 -11.93 8.94 11.06
CA LEU A 319 -12.17 9.67 9.82
C LEU A 319 -10.99 10.62 9.53
N ALA A 320 -10.76 10.89 8.26
CA ALA A 320 -9.72 11.82 7.82
C ALA A 320 -10.29 13.22 7.62
N ALA A 321 -9.71 14.21 8.29
CA ALA A 321 -10.23 15.57 8.37
C ALA A 321 -9.26 16.62 7.83
N GLN A 322 -9.79 17.62 7.12
CA GLN A 322 -9.10 18.82 6.65
C GLN A 322 -9.28 20.05 7.56
N ASN A 323 -8.58 21.13 7.22
CA ASN A 323 -8.52 22.41 7.95
C ASN A 323 -9.86 23.00 8.41
N ASN A 324 -10.91 22.82 7.65
CA ASN A 324 -12.19 23.49 7.87
C ASN A 324 -13.18 22.71 8.74
N HIS A 325 -12.77 21.53 9.26
CA HIS A 325 -13.66 20.74 10.08
C HIS A 325 -13.91 21.38 11.47
N GLN A 326 -15.12 21.20 11.97
CA GLN A 326 -15.50 21.72 13.28
C GLN A 326 -15.03 20.77 14.40
N ASP A 327 -14.65 21.33 15.53
CA ASP A 327 -14.14 20.57 16.69
C ASP A 327 -15.14 19.51 17.19
N LYS A 328 -16.45 19.82 17.18
CA LYS A 328 -17.51 18.85 17.52
C LYS A 328 -17.55 17.63 16.61
N PHE A 329 -17.12 17.77 15.35
CA PHE A 329 -17.05 16.68 14.38
C PHE A 329 -15.84 15.78 14.66
N SER A 330 -14.69 16.37 14.94
CA SER A 330 -13.47 15.66 15.28
C SER A 330 -13.56 14.82 16.56
N GLY A 331 -14.43 15.20 17.49
CA GLY A 331 -14.64 14.48 18.75
C GLY A 331 -15.57 13.29 18.65
N VAL A 332 -16.07 12.92 17.49
CA VAL A 332 -17.02 11.80 17.34
C VAL A 332 -16.31 10.46 17.25
N THR A 333 -15.25 10.36 16.43
CA THR A 333 -14.55 9.10 16.22
C THR A 333 -13.48 8.84 17.27
N ASP A 334 -13.15 7.56 17.49
CA ASP A 334 -12.15 7.13 18.47
C ASP A 334 -10.77 7.71 18.18
N VAL A 335 -10.43 7.85 16.89
CA VAL A 335 -9.16 8.39 16.40
C VAL A 335 -9.44 9.49 15.38
N ILE A 336 -8.71 10.58 15.48
CA ILE A 336 -8.78 11.67 14.50
C ILE A 336 -7.61 11.54 13.54
N GLY A 337 -7.93 11.38 12.25
CA GLY A 337 -6.96 11.48 11.15
C GLY A 337 -6.91 12.93 10.65
N TYR A 338 -5.73 13.53 10.64
CA TYR A 338 -5.54 14.86 10.08
C TYR A 338 -4.83 14.81 8.73
N ASN A 339 -5.42 15.47 7.72
CA ASN A 339 -4.78 15.67 6.41
C ASN A 339 -4.04 17.01 6.42
N TYR A 340 -2.70 16.97 6.36
CA TYR A 340 -1.79 18.14 6.29
C TYR A 340 -1.90 19.11 7.49
N LEU A 341 -2.20 18.61 8.69
CA LEU A 341 -2.51 19.41 9.87
C LEU A 341 -1.66 19.02 11.10
N GLU A 342 -0.40 18.71 10.91
CA GLU A 342 0.51 18.25 11.96
C GLU A 342 0.58 19.24 13.13
N ALA A 343 0.69 20.53 12.85
CA ALA A 343 0.73 21.59 13.88
C ALA A 343 -0.60 21.71 14.62
N ARG A 344 -1.72 21.42 13.97
CA ARG A 344 -3.04 21.41 14.60
C ARG A 344 -3.20 20.27 15.58
N ALA A 345 -2.66 19.08 15.26
CA ALA A 345 -2.69 17.95 16.18
C ALA A 345 -2.07 18.32 17.54
N ILE A 346 -0.96 19.07 17.53
CA ILE A 346 -0.32 19.57 18.77
C ILE A 346 -1.25 20.52 19.55
N THR A 347 -1.92 21.42 18.85
CA THR A 347 -2.81 22.41 19.47
C THR A 347 -4.06 21.75 20.03
N ASP A 348 -4.62 20.80 19.30
CA ASP A 348 -5.85 20.12 19.68
C ASP A 348 -5.60 19.09 20.79
N HIS A 349 -4.43 18.44 20.83
CA HIS A 349 -4.07 17.59 21.97
C HIS A 349 -3.96 18.36 23.30
N LYS A 350 -3.47 19.61 23.26
CA LYS A 350 -3.46 20.46 24.46
C LYS A 350 -4.85 20.80 24.98
N LYS A 351 -5.85 20.90 24.11
CA LYS A 351 -7.24 21.18 24.45
C LYS A 351 -8.02 19.91 24.81
N HIS A 352 -7.68 18.80 24.17
CA HIS A 352 -8.36 17.52 24.23
C HIS A 352 -7.36 16.38 24.44
N PRO A 353 -6.70 16.30 25.61
CA PRO A 353 -5.66 15.30 25.89
C PRO A 353 -6.18 13.86 25.94
N GLU A 354 -7.51 13.68 25.96
CA GLU A 354 -8.18 12.38 25.90
C GLU A 354 -8.31 11.80 24.50
N ARG A 355 -8.03 12.59 23.44
CA ARG A 355 -8.23 12.18 22.03
C ARG A 355 -6.99 11.52 21.45
N CYS A 356 -7.19 10.53 20.60
CA CYS A 356 -6.14 9.89 19.81
C CYS A 356 -5.97 10.59 18.46
N PHE A 357 -4.70 10.78 18.03
CA PHE A 357 -4.37 11.51 16.82
C PHE A 357 -3.44 10.70 15.91
N LEU A 358 -3.65 10.83 14.60
CA LEU A 358 -2.68 10.46 13.57
C LEU A 358 -2.75 11.45 12.41
N ILE A 359 -1.73 11.46 11.56
CA ILE A 359 -1.72 12.26 10.33
C ILE A 359 -2.08 11.32 9.18
N SER A 360 -3.33 11.37 8.75
CA SER A 360 -3.88 10.48 7.73
C SER A 360 -3.41 10.80 6.32
N GLU A 361 -2.99 12.06 6.09
CA GLU A 361 -2.24 12.48 4.90
C GLU A 361 -1.20 13.52 5.32
N GLU A 362 0.06 13.27 5.00
CA GLU A 362 1.15 14.21 5.16
C GLU A 362 1.77 14.56 3.80
N LEU A 363 2.32 15.77 3.71
CA LEU A 363 3.10 16.16 2.54
C LEU A 363 4.37 15.30 2.46
N PRO A 364 4.70 14.80 1.28
CA PRO A 364 5.83 13.88 1.13
C PRO A 364 7.19 14.56 1.32
N TYR A 365 7.22 15.87 1.53
CA TYR A 365 8.44 16.63 1.77
C TYR A 365 8.17 17.79 2.73
N TYR A 366 8.60 19.01 2.48
CA TYR A 366 8.42 20.12 3.40
C TYR A 366 7.04 20.78 3.26
N SER A 367 6.47 21.23 4.38
CA SER A 367 5.45 22.26 4.40
C SER A 367 6.09 23.56 4.89
N GLY A 368 6.75 24.31 4.04
CA GLY A 368 7.13 25.68 4.36
C GLY A 368 5.89 26.59 4.44
N ALA A 369 6.01 27.76 5.04
CA ALA A 369 4.93 28.74 5.14
C ALA A 369 4.28 29.10 3.78
N GLU A 370 4.93 28.77 2.69
CA GLU A 370 4.48 28.98 1.32
C GLU A 370 4.20 27.67 0.57
N GLY A 371 4.19 26.51 1.27
CA GLY A 371 4.11 25.21 0.62
C GLY A 371 5.27 24.96 -0.35
N ASN A 372 6.38 25.64 -0.17
CA ASN A 372 7.42 25.83 -1.15
C ASN A 372 8.76 25.43 -0.57
N LEU A 373 9.40 24.45 -1.17
CA LEU A 373 10.79 24.11 -0.91
C LEU A 373 11.76 25.28 -1.05
N ARG A 374 11.36 26.29 -1.79
CA ARG A 374 12.17 27.51 -1.97
C ARG A 374 12.44 28.23 -0.66
N SER A 375 11.62 28.04 0.36
CA SER A 375 11.86 28.71 1.64
C SER A 375 12.87 28.00 2.51
N TYR A 376 13.25 26.74 2.23
CA TYR A 376 14.12 25.93 3.11
C TYR A 376 13.79 26.07 4.62
N THR A 377 12.61 26.59 4.92
CA THR A 377 12.12 26.68 6.29
C THR A 377 11.57 25.31 6.65
N PRO A 378 12.17 24.67 7.58
CA PRO A 378 12.16 23.25 7.64
C PRO A 378 11.16 22.79 8.67
N ILE A 379 9.89 22.79 8.36
CA ILE A 379 8.98 21.93 9.12
C ILE A 379 8.68 20.75 8.20
N ASN A 380 9.50 19.74 8.33
CA ASN A 380 9.18 18.45 7.77
C ASN A 380 8.02 17.85 8.56
N PRO A 381 6.93 17.43 7.92
CA PRO A 381 5.79 16.82 8.60
C PRO A 381 6.22 15.65 9.49
N TRP A 382 7.08 14.77 9.00
CA TRP A 382 7.56 13.64 9.79
C TRP A 382 8.34 14.05 11.05
N SER A 383 9.10 15.14 11.03
CA SER A 383 9.82 15.60 12.23
C SER A 383 8.87 16.00 13.36
N VAL A 384 7.72 16.58 13.01
CA VAL A 384 6.65 16.89 13.97
C VAL A 384 6.03 15.60 14.53
N ILE A 385 5.74 14.65 13.65
CA ILE A 385 5.15 13.36 14.03
C ILE A 385 6.09 12.58 14.93
N ALA A 386 7.36 12.49 14.57
CA ALA A 386 8.37 11.76 15.33
C ALA A 386 8.64 12.36 16.71
N ALA A 387 8.53 13.70 16.85
CA ALA A 387 8.79 14.41 18.10
C ALA A 387 7.67 14.29 19.14
N HIS A 388 6.50 13.74 18.78
CA HIS A 388 5.33 13.71 19.66
C HIS A 388 4.77 12.29 19.80
N ASP A 389 4.93 11.70 20.98
CA ASP A 389 4.49 10.31 21.26
C ASP A 389 2.99 10.10 21.03
N PHE A 390 2.17 11.08 21.38
CA PHE A 390 0.71 11.02 21.22
C PHE A 390 0.23 11.00 19.77
N ILE A 391 1.05 11.42 18.79
CA ILE A 391 0.74 11.26 17.37
C ILE A 391 1.13 9.85 16.95
N ALA A 392 0.15 9.01 16.63
CA ALA A 392 0.35 7.60 16.33
C ALA A 392 1.29 7.35 15.14
N GLY A 393 1.31 8.26 14.17
CA GLY A 393 2.14 8.20 12.97
C GLY A 393 1.63 9.11 11.87
N GLY A 394 2.21 8.98 10.67
CA GLY A 394 1.83 9.73 9.48
C GLY A 394 1.78 8.85 8.23
N PHE A 395 0.97 9.27 7.27
CA PHE A 395 0.76 8.57 6.00
C PHE A 395 1.01 9.53 4.84
N ILE A 396 2.08 9.31 4.09
CA ILE A 396 2.48 10.17 2.97
C ILE A 396 1.43 10.14 1.87
N TRP A 397 1.02 11.33 1.39
CA TRP A 397 0.18 11.49 0.21
C TRP A 397 0.95 11.96 -1.02
N PRO A 398 1.05 11.09 -2.04
CA PRO A 398 0.92 9.65 -1.95
C PRO A 398 2.29 8.96 -1.86
N GLY A 399 2.29 7.72 -1.44
CA GLY A 399 3.52 6.91 -1.46
C GLY A 399 3.98 6.58 -2.88
N VAL A 400 3.04 6.29 -3.76
CA VAL A 400 3.25 5.91 -5.17
C VAL A 400 2.39 6.80 -6.06
N ASP A 401 2.91 7.20 -7.22
CA ASP A 401 2.10 7.85 -8.24
C ASP A 401 0.88 7.00 -8.58
N TYR A 402 -0.22 7.63 -8.97
CA TYR A 402 -1.46 6.92 -9.27
C TYR A 402 -2.19 7.52 -10.47
N LEU A 403 -3.05 6.73 -11.10
CA LEU A 403 -3.85 7.13 -12.23
C LEU A 403 -5.06 7.97 -11.79
N GLY A 404 -5.42 8.95 -12.60
CA GLY A 404 -6.52 9.88 -12.32
C GLY A 404 -6.06 11.11 -11.54
N GLU A 405 -7.01 11.92 -11.08
CA GLU A 405 -6.81 13.21 -10.40
C GLU A 405 -5.90 14.18 -11.17
N ALA A 406 -5.96 14.11 -12.48
CA ALA A 406 -5.13 14.89 -13.39
C ALA A 406 -5.95 15.40 -14.58
N GLY A 407 -5.47 16.45 -15.22
CA GLY A 407 -5.97 16.95 -16.49
C GLY A 407 -5.12 16.51 -17.65
N TRP A 408 -5.74 16.28 -18.81
CA TRP A 408 -5.02 15.96 -20.05
C TRP A 408 -3.91 16.98 -20.34
N PRO A 409 -2.69 16.57 -20.75
CA PRO A 409 -2.30 15.20 -21.16
C PRO A 409 -1.83 14.28 -20.03
N SER A 410 -1.81 14.72 -18.77
CA SER A 410 -1.42 13.83 -17.67
C SER A 410 -2.49 12.78 -17.41
N LYS A 411 -2.06 11.53 -17.22
CA LYS A 411 -2.92 10.38 -16.90
C LYS A 411 -3.13 10.20 -15.40
N GLY A 412 -2.29 10.83 -14.57
CA GLY A 412 -2.30 10.62 -13.15
C GLY A 412 -1.56 11.69 -12.35
N TRP A 413 -1.47 11.47 -11.05
CA TRP A 413 -0.86 12.34 -10.06
C TRP A 413 0.60 11.95 -9.83
N PRO A 414 1.59 12.81 -10.21
CA PRO A 414 3.01 12.44 -10.25
C PRO A 414 3.78 12.77 -8.96
N ASN A 415 3.11 12.96 -7.83
CA ASN A 415 3.73 13.46 -6.61
C ASN A 415 4.10 12.38 -5.58
N GLY A 416 4.08 11.10 -5.96
CA GLY A 416 4.54 9.98 -5.15
C GLY A 416 6.06 9.98 -4.92
N LEU A 417 6.50 9.21 -3.94
CA LEU A 417 7.93 8.92 -3.72
C LEU A 417 8.46 7.93 -4.77
N PHE A 418 7.56 7.11 -5.28
CA PHE A 418 7.81 6.16 -6.37
C PHE A 418 6.89 6.49 -7.54
N ASP A 419 7.36 6.23 -8.76
CA ASP A 419 6.49 6.29 -9.92
C ASP A 419 5.55 5.07 -10.01
N VAL A 420 4.66 5.04 -11.00
CA VAL A 420 3.71 3.92 -11.18
C VAL A 420 4.37 2.58 -11.49
N CYS A 421 5.65 2.59 -11.93
CA CYS A 421 6.49 1.41 -12.15
C CYS A 421 7.23 0.97 -10.89
N MET A 422 7.09 1.70 -9.78
CA MET A 422 7.85 1.53 -8.55
C MET A 422 9.34 1.86 -8.69
N PHE A 423 9.73 2.71 -9.63
CA PHE A 423 11.06 3.28 -9.62
C PHE A 423 11.15 4.41 -8.60
N GLU A 424 12.22 4.37 -7.81
CA GLU A 424 12.53 5.40 -6.82
C GLU A 424 12.69 6.77 -7.49
N LYS A 425 12.09 7.79 -6.90
CA LYS A 425 12.38 9.19 -7.20
C LYS A 425 13.39 9.74 -6.18
N PRO A 426 14.27 10.68 -6.53
CA PRO A 426 15.33 11.18 -5.63
C PRO A 426 14.83 11.62 -4.25
N ARG A 427 13.59 12.10 -4.19
CA ARG A 427 12.90 12.55 -2.98
C ARG A 427 12.57 11.44 -1.96
N ALA A 428 12.50 10.19 -2.39
CA ALA A 428 12.23 9.05 -1.49
C ALA A 428 13.37 8.81 -0.49
N ALA A 429 14.59 9.24 -0.83
CA ALA A 429 15.75 9.10 0.03
C ALA A 429 15.57 9.73 1.41
N TYR A 430 14.80 10.85 1.49
CA TYR A 430 14.52 11.50 2.76
C TYR A 430 13.79 10.57 3.74
N HIS A 431 12.66 9.98 3.33
CA HIS A 431 11.89 9.08 4.20
C HIS A 431 12.65 7.80 4.51
N ARG A 432 13.41 7.27 3.55
CA ARG A 432 14.29 6.13 3.81
C ARG A 432 15.30 6.43 4.91
N ALA A 433 15.93 7.62 4.88
CA ALA A 433 16.88 8.04 5.91
C ALA A 433 16.23 8.18 7.29
N MET A 434 14.94 8.54 7.36
CA MET A 434 14.22 8.71 8.63
C MET A 434 13.60 7.41 9.16
N TRP A 435 13.24 6.48 8.27
CA TRP A 435 12.43 5.32 8.61
C TRP A 435 13.21 4.00 8.67
N ASN A 436 14.30 3.91 7.91
CA ASN A 436 15.14 2.72 7.91
C ASN A 436 16.40 2.98 8.76
N PRO A 437 16.70 2.17 9.78
CA PRO A 437 17.87 2.36 10.64
C PRO A 437 19.20 2.03 9.96
N GLU A 438 19.19 1.31 8.84
CA GLU A 438 20.41 0.98 8.11
C GLU A 438 21.11 2.24 7.60
N PRO A 439 22.43 2.39 7.88
CA PRO A 439 23.17 3.56 7.43
C PRO A 439 23.06 3.77 5.92
N MET A 440 22.76 4.99 5.53
CA MET A 440 22.61 5.33 4.12
C MET A 440 23.06 6.77 3.83
N VAL A 441 23.48 7.00 2.60
CA VAL A 441 23.63 8.31 1.98
C VAL A 441 23.12 8.24 0.54
N ARG A 442 22.48 9.32 0.05
CA ARG A 442 22.04 9.47 -1.34
C ARG A 442 22.42 10.84 -1.83
N ILE A 443 22.80 10.93 -3.10
CA ILE A 443 23.10 12.19 -3.79
C ILE A 443 21.93 12.53 -4.70
N ALA A 444 21.49 13.77 -4.66
CA ALA A 444 20.61 14.37 -5.65
C ALA A 444 21.20 15.72 -6.07
N VAL A 445 20.87 16.17 -7.26
CA VAL A 445 21.35 17.43 -7.81
C VAL A 445 20.16 18.26 -8.24
N LYS A 446 20.17 19.55 -7.91
CA LYS A 446 19.16 20.47 -8.42
C LYS A 446 19.33 20.63 -9.92
N ASP A 447 18.33 20.23 -10.66
CA ASP A 447 18.33 20.27 -12.12
C ASP A 447 17.41 21.39 -12.64
N PRO A 448 17.98 22.50 -13.13
CA PRO A 448 17.19 23.62 -13.64
C PRO A 448 16.33 23.26 -14.87
N SER A 449 16.66 22.18 -15.58
CA SER A 449 15.86 21.72 -16.73
C SER A 449 14.53 21.10 -16.32
N LEU A 450 14.38 20.73 -15.05
CA LEU A 450 13.14 20.24 -14.45
C LEU A 450 12.26 21.36 -13.88
N ASP A 451 12.70 22.63 -14.00
CA ASP A 451 11.90 23.81 -13.65
C ASP A 451 10.71 23.96 -14.62
N ILE A 452 9.81 23.03 -14.56
CA ILE A 452 8.53 23.12 -15.25
C ILE A 452 7.59 23.88 -14.32
N ASP A 453 7.00 24.96 -14.84
CA ASP A 453 5.95 25.69 -14.16
C ASP A 453 4.74 24.77 -13.94
N HIS A 454 4.68 24.18 -12.79
CA HIS A 454 3.60 23.29 -12.38
C HIS A 454 2.41 24.04 -11.82
N GLY A 455 2.21 25.32 -12.16
CA GLY A 455 1.09 26.26 -11.93
C GLY A 455 -0.04 25.94 -10.96
N ARG A 456 -0.01 24.81 -10.25
CA ARG A 456 -0.98 24.33 -9.28
C ARG A 456 -0.38 23.53 -8.12
N ASP A 457 0.95 23.46 -8.03
CA ASP A 457 1.57 22.54 -7.09
C ASP A 457 1.72 23.13 -5.68
N LEU A 458 0.72 22.90 -4.85
CA LEU A 458 0.86 22.88 -3.39
C LEU A 458 1.91 21.84 -2.94
N TRP A 459 2.29 20.93 -3.83
CA TRP A 459 3.13 19.75 -3.66
C TRP A 459 4.51 19.92 -4.29
N GLN A 460 4.97 21.16 -4.47
CA GLN A 460 6.21 21.45 -5.21
C GLN A 460 7.41 20.72 -4.61
N TRP A 461 7.79 19.67 -5.31
CA TRP A 461 9.05 19.03 -5.08
C TRP A 461 10.21 19.89 -5.57
N PRO A 462 11.40 19.81 -4.91
CA PRO A 462 12.58 20.35 -5.51
C PRO A 462 12.81 19.68 -6.84
N ASN A 463 13.23 20.47 -7.82
CA ASN A 463 13.66 19.98 -9.13
C ASN A 463 15.01 19.27 -8.97
N ILE A 464 15.01 18.08 -8.40
CA ILE A 464 16.18 17.28 -8.11
C ILE A 464 16.20 16.02 -8.97
N ALA A 465 17.38 15.67 -9.46
CA ALA A 465 17.66 14.48 -10.26
C ALA A 465 18.79 13.66 -9.63
N ALA A 466 18.84 12.38 -9.95
CA ALA A 466 19.91 11.47 -9.51
C ALA A 466 20.95 11.26 -10.62
N HIS A 467 21.33 12.33 -11.33
CA HIS A 467 22.36 12.29 -12.38
C HIS A 467 23.32 13.47 -12.26
N TRP A 468 24.50 13.31 -12.86
CA TRP A 468 25.52 14.34 -13.00
C TRP A 468 25.85 14.58 -14.47
N ASN A 469 24.78 14.71 -15.31
CA ASN A 469 24.86 14.97 -16.74
C ASN A 469 24.17 16.28 -17.07
N PHE A 470 24.96 17.33 -17.31
CA PHE A 470 24.45 18.63 -17.75
C PHE A 470 25.16 19.06 -19.02
N PRO A 471 24.52 19.89 -19.86
CA PRO A 471 25.13 20.43 -21.07
C PRO A 471 26.47 21.14 -20.77
N GLU A 472 27.40 21.12 -21.73
CA GLU A 472 28.73 21.70 -21.58
C GLU A 472 28.69 23.19 -21.13
N ARG A 473 27.66 23.95 -21.51
CA ARG A 473 27.45 25.33 -21.05
C ARG A 473 27.31 25.49 -19.54
N TYR A 474 27.07 24.40 -18.80
CA TYR A 474 27.00 24.43 -17.32
C TYR A 474 28.36 24.22 -16.67
N ARG A 475 29.40 23.84 -17.44
CA ARG A 475 30.75 23.63 -16.89
C ARG A 475 31.23 24.87 -16.14
N GLY A 476 31.63 24.69 -14.88
CA GLY A 476 32.06 25.73 -13.99
C GLY A 476 30.94 26.55 -13.31
N LEU A 477 29.68 26.40 -13.74
CA LEU A 477 28.55 27.00 -13.01
C LEU A 477 28.34 26.29 -11.67
N VAL A 478 28.04 27.07 -10.65
CA VAL A 478 27.72 26.49 -9.32
C VAL A 478 26.39 25.78 -9.37
N MET A 479 26.41 24.50 -9.03
CA MET A 479 25.25 23.64 -8.92
C MET A 479 25.01 23.27 -7.46
N GLU A 480 23.75 23.23 -7.06
CA GLU A 480 23.34 22.77 -5.74
C GLU A 480 23.26 21.24 -5.75
N VAL A 481 24.06 20.61 -4.89
CA VAL A 481 24.09 19.15 -4.68
C VAL A 481 23.59 18.87 -3.28
N LEU A 482 22.73 17.88 -3.16
CA LEU A 482 22.09 17.46 -1.92
C LEU A 482 22.62 16.08 -1.53
N THR A 483 23.03 15.89 -0.28
CA THR A 483 23.28 14.57 0.28
C THR A 483 22.31 14.32 1.42
N THR A 484 21.40 13.36 1.22
CA THR A 484 20.43 12.94 2.23
C THR A 484 20.94 11.69 2.93
N THR A 485 20.96 11.69 4.28
CA THR A 485 21.62 10.64 5.06
C THR A 485 20.99 10.48 6.44
N ASN A 486 21.18 9.31 7.05
CA ASN A 486 21.01 9.06 8.49
C ASN A 486 22.35 8.84 9.21
N CYS A 487 23.48 9.11 8.55
CA CYS A 487 24.79 9.07 9.16
C CYS A 487 25.09 10.38 9.92
N GLU A 488 26.03 10.34 10.87
CA GLU A 488 26.44 11.51 11.67
C GLU A 488 27.16 12.58 10.83
N GLU A 489 27.96 12.15 9.85
CA GLU A 489 28.78 13.01 9.01
C GLU A 489 28.80 12.49 7.56
N VAL A 490 29.02 13.40 6.62
CA VAL A 490 29.21 13.07 5.20
C VAL A 490 30.46 13.75 4.66
N GLU A 491 31.27 13.01 3.94
CA GLU A 491 32.29 13.54 3.03
C GLU A 491 31.77 13.50 1.59
N LEU A 492 31.88 14.60 0.86
CA LEU A 492 31.54 14.68 -0.56
C LEU A 492 32.79 14.83 -1.40
N TYR A 493 32.91 14.00 -2.43
CA TYR A 493 34.01 14.00 -3.38
C TYR A 493 33.52 14.31 -4.80
N MET A 494 34.28 15.05 -5.53
CA MET A 494 34.10 15.29 -6.97
C MET A 494 35.38 14.87 -7.71
N ASN A 495 35.25 13.88 -8.59
CA ASN A 495 36.40 13.34 -9.36
C ASN A 495 37.58 12.92 -8.46
N GLY A 496 37.30 12.32 -7.31
CA GLY A 496 38.31 11.89 -6.33
C GLY A 496 38.87 12.99 -5.42
N LYS A 497 38.50 14.27 -5.65
CA LYS A 497 38.90 15.38 -4.79
C LYS A 497 37.84 15.60 -3.72
N LEU A 498 38.27 15.65 -2.45
CA LEU A 498 37.40 16.02 -1.34
C LEU A 498 36.91 17.47 -1.50
N MET A 499 35.61 17.67 -1.52
CA MET A 499 34.97 18.98 -1.61
C MET A 499 34.62 19.54 -0.23
N GLY A 500 34.34 18.65 0.74
CA GLY A 500 34.05 19.03 2.11
C GLY A 500 33.66 17.83 2.97
N ARG A 501 33.65 18.06 4.29
CA ARG A 501 33.11 17.16 5.30
C ARG A 501 32.15 17.96 6.19
N GLU A 502 30.93 17.48 6.33
CA GLU A 502 29.88 18.17 7.07
C GLU A 502 29.18 17.21 8.03
N ARG A 503 28.75 17.77 9.16
CA ARG A 503 27.91 17.06 10.13
C ARG A 503 26.43 17.20 9.74
N THR A 504 25.71 16.09 9.79
CA THR A 504 24.28 16.06 9.45
C THR A 504 23.43 16.93 10.39
N ASP A 505 23.80 17.02 11.67
CA ASP A 505 23.10 17.81 12.69
C ASP A 505 23.20 19.34 12.50
N ASN A 506 24.11 19.83 11.65
CA ASN A 506 24.17 21.23 11.23
C ASN A 506 23.08 21.60 10.20
N TYR A 507 22.37 20.61 9.67
CA TYR A 507 21.38 20.77 8.61
C TYR A 507 20.04 20.21 9.03
N THR A 508 19.00 20.77 8.47
CA THR A 508 17.64 20.27 8.70
C THR A 508 17.32 19.12 7.75
N ASN A 509 16.36 18.27 8.16
CA ASN A 509 15.79 17.23 7.31
C ASN A 509 16.81 16.20 6.80
N ASN A 510 17.86 15.93 7.57
CA ASN A 510 18.86 14.92 7.20
C ASN A 510 19.48 15.15 5.81
N THR A 511 19.50 16.41 5.35
CA THR A 511 19.95 16.77 3.99
C THR A 511 20.96 17.90 4.05
N ILE A 512 22.21 17.59 3.68
CA ILE A 512 23.31 18.53 3.58
C ILE A 512 23.29 19.14 2.18
N VAL A 513 23.43 20.47 2.12
CA VAL A 513 23.43 21.23 0.86
C VAL A 513 24.84 21.67 0.54
N TRP A 514 25.31 21.30 -0.65
CA TRP A 514 26.63 21.64 -1.17
C TRP A 514 26.50 22.54 -2.42
N ASN A 515 27.38 23.51 -2.55
CA ASN A 515 27.47 24.36 -3.73
C ASN A 515 28.78 24.06 -4.45
N LEU A 516 28.70 23.40 -5.60
CA LEU A 516 29.85 22.90 -6.34
C LEU A 516 29.89 23.44 -7.77
N PRO A 517 31.06 23.82 -8.32
CA PRO A 517 31.17 24.11 -9.74
C PRO A 517 30.95 22.78 -10.52
N TYR A 518 30.02 22.79 -11.48
CA TYR A 518 29.78 21.60 -12.30
C TYR A 518 31.04 21.23 -13.08
N ASN A 519 31.45 19.99 -12.92
CA ASN A 519 32.46 19.32 -13.72
C ASN A 519 32.06 17.85 -13.93
N PRO A 520 31.88 17.41 -15.20
CA PRO A 520 31.48 16.02 -15.46
C PRO A 520 32.41 15.00 -14.83
N GLY A 521 31.90 13.82 -14.53
CA GLY A 521 32.66 12.73 -13.94
C GLY A 521 31.91 12.10 -12.78
N LYS A 522 32.55 11.97 -11.61
CA LYS A 522 32.00 11.25 -10.45
C LYS A 522 31.73 12.21 -9.29
N LEU A 523 30.52 12.15 -8.73
CA LEU A 523 30.22 12.58 -7.38
C LEU A 523 30.12 11.35 -6.48
N GLU A 524 30.81 11.36 -5.34
CA GLU A 524 30.80 10.27 -4.36
C GLU A 524 30.56 10.87 -2.97
N ALA A 525 29.59 10.34 -2.26
CA ALA A 525 29.29 10.71 -0.88
C ALA A 525 29.57 9.51 0.03
N LYS A 526 30.30 9.75 1.12
CA LYS A 526 30.63 8.76 2.14
C LYS A 526 30.03 9.17 3.47
N GLY A 527 29.22 8.30 4.05
CA GLY A 527 28.58 8.48 5.35
C GLY A 527 29.41 7.86 6.47
N PHE A 528 29.55 8.59 7.58
CA PHE A 528 30.34 8.15 8.73
C PHE A 528 29.51 8.16 10.01
N ASN A 529 29.70 7.12 10.84
CA ASN A 529 29.22 7.06 12.22
C ASN A 529 30.42 6.77 13.12
N GLN A 530 30.60 7.57 14.18
CA GLN A 530 31.72 7.43 15.12
C GLN A 530 33.10 7.36 14.41
N GLY A 531 33.24 8.15 13.35
CA GLY A 531 34.46 8.25 12.55
C GLY A 531 34.73 7.08 11.60
N LYS A 532 33.83 6.09 11.50
CA LYS A 532 33.93 4.95 10.56
C LYS A 532 33.02 5.18 9.37
N GLU A 533 33.51 4.89 8.17
CA GLU A 533 32.69 4.84 6.96
C GLU A 533 31.69 3.68 7.08
N VAL A 534 30.39 3.98 6.98
CA VAL A 534 29.30 3.02 7.11
C VAL A 534 28.34 3.04 5.90
N ALA A 535 28.44 4.04 5.05
CA ALA A 535 27.64 4.15 3.84
C ALA A 535 28.43 4.82 2.72
N ASN A 536 28.16 4.44 1.48
CA ASN A 536 28.73 5.05 0.29
C ASN A 536 27.69 5.10 -0.81
N TYR A 537 27.68 6.17 -1.58
CA TYR A 537 26.84 6.30 -2.76
C TYR A 537 27.52 7.17 -3.81
N GLU A 538 27.41 6.79 -5.07
CA GLU A 538 28.00 7.54 -6.18
C GLU A 538 27.01 7.77 -7.31
N ILE A 539 27.14 8.89 -7.97
CA ILE A 539 26.53 9.18 -9.28
C ILE A 539 27.63 9.54 -10.26
N LEU A 540 27.47 9.05 -11.48
CA LEU A 540 28.45 9.21 -12.56
C LEU A 540 27.83 9.99 -13.72
N SER A 541 28.63 10.80 -14.37
CA SER A 541 28.26 11.31 -15.70
C SER A 541 28.30 10.19 -16.69
N ALA A 542 27.15 9.85 -17.28
CA ALA A 542 27.07 8.85 -18.33
C ALA A 542 27.60 9.40 -19.66
N ASP A 543 28.24 8.54 -20.41
CA ASP A 543 28.59 8.76 -21.82
C ASP A 543 27.35 8.50 -22.72
N LYS A 544 27.57 8.32 -24.03
CA LYS A 544 26.49 8.03 -24.97
C LYS A 544 25.90 6.65 -24.69
N LEU A 545 24.60 6.50 -25.00
CA LEU A 545 23.92 5.21 -24.97
C LEU A 545 24.71 4.15 -25.77
N ALA A 546 25.01 3.02 -25.15
CA ALA A 546 25.73 1.90 -25.73
C ALA A 546 25.08 0.55 -25.49
N ASN A 547 24.25 0.42 -24.43
CA ASN A 547 23.72 -0.87 -24.02
C ASN A 547 22.38 -0.73 -23.27
N LEU A 548 21.73 -1.87 -23.05
CA LEU A 548 20.56 -2.03 -22.21
C LEU A 548 20.88 -3.01 -21.07
N LYS A 549 20.66 -2.61 -19.84
CA LYS A 549 20.64 -3.49 -18.68
C LYS A 549 19.21 -4.01 -18.47
N VAL A 550 19.06 -5.35 -18.41
CA VAL A 550 17.78 -6.03 -18.19
C VAL A 550 17.85 -6.79 -16.87
N GLU A 551 16.96 -6.47 -15.94
CA GLU A 551 16.91 -7.11 -14.62
C GLU A 551 15.50 -7.67 -14.37
N ALA A 552 15.39 -9.00 -14.37
CA ALA A 552 14.15 -9.68 -14.03
C ALA A 552 14.06 -9.87 -12.50
N ASP A 553 12.90 -9.59 -11.92
CA ASP A 553 12.66 -9.79 -10.49
C ASP A 553 12.65 -11.29 -10.11
N ARG A 554 12.40 -12.17 -11.08
CA ARG A 554 12.39 -13.63 -10.95
C ARG A 554 12.82 -14.28 -12.27
N ARG A 555 13.36 -15.50 -12.17
CA ARG A 555 13.73 -16.31 -13.35
C ARG A 555 12.77 -17.48 -13.60
N GLU A 556 11.86 -17.70 -12.68
CA GLU A 556 10.89 -18.78 -12.71
C GLU A 556 9.55 -18.30 -12.15
N ILE A 557 8.45 -18.64 -12.85
CA ILE A 557 7.08 -18.29 -12.48
C ILE A 557 6.14 -19.49 -12.66
N LYS A 558 4.96 -19.46 -12.03
CA LYS A 558 4.00 -20.56 -12.06
C LYS A 558 3.18 -20.59 -13.33
N ALA A 559 2.89 -21.78 -13.84
CA ALA A 559 2.00 -22.04 -14.97
C ALA A 559 0.50 -21.97 -14.56
N ASP A 560 0.07 -20.93 -13.88
CA ASP A 560 -1.29 -20.77 -13.36
C ASP A 560 -2.17 -19.80 -14.17
N GLY A 561 -1.57 -19.13 -15.15
CA GLY A 561 -2.24 -18.12 -15.97
C GLY A 561 -2.40 -16.77 -15.28
N GLN A 562 -1.77 -16.57 -14.12
CA GLN A 562 -1.87 -15.33 -13.32
C GLN A 562 -0.51 -14.81 -12.86
N ASP A 563 0.45 -15.70 -12.64
CA ASP A 563 1.76 -15.30 -12.13
C ASP A 563 2.54 -14.42 -13.12
N LEU A 564 3.36 -13.50 -12.58
CA LEU A 564 4.04 -12.46 -13.35
C LEU A 564 5.54 -12.49 -13.13
N VAL A 565 6.26 -11.99 -14.12
CA VAL A 565 7.62 -11.49 -14.00
C VAL A 565 7.68 -10.01 -14.41
N HIS A 566 8.46 -9.22 -13.67
CA HIS A 566 8.75 -7.83 -13.99
C HIS A 566 10.21 -7.69 -14.41
N LEU A 567 10.44 -7.05 -15.57
CA LEU A 567 11.78 -6.73 -16.04
C LEU A 567 11.99 -5.23 -15.97
N SER A 568 12.92 -4.80 -15.12
CA SER A 568 13.42 -3.43 -15.11
C SER A 568 14.42 -3.26 -16.25
N LEU A 569 14.16 -2.32 -17.14
CA LEU A 569 15.01 -1.94 -18.25
C LEU A 569 15.72 -0.63 -17.92
N THR A 570 17.03 -0.59 -18.10
CA THR A 570 17.84 0.62 -17.87
C THR A 570 18.77 0.85 -19.06
N LEU A 571 18.65 2.00 -19.69
CA LEU A 571 19.58 2.45 -20.73
C LEU A 571 20.92 2.79 -20.08
N VAL A 572 22.01 2.23 -20.60
CA VAL A 572 23.34 2.43 -20.05
C VAL A 572 24.36 2.75 -21.12
N ASP A 573 25.44 3.43 -20.73
CA ASP A 573 26.63 3.63 -21.55
C ASP A 573 27.51 2.36 -21.61
N ASP A 574 28.68 2.46 -22.23
CA ASP A 574 29.65 1.37 -22.36
C ASP A 574 30.26 0.92 -21.02
N LYS A 575 30.19 1.77 -19.99
CA LYS A 575 30.67 1.51 -18.62
C LYS A 575 29.56 0.98 -17.70
N GLY A 576 28.32 0.86 -18.22
CA GLY A 576 27.16 0.44 -17.43
C GLY A 576 26.52 1.55 -16.59
N VAL A 577 26.88 2.82 -16.82
CA VAL A 577 26.28 3.98 -16.15
C VAL A 577 24.94 4.31 -16.77
N GLN A 578 23.91 4.52 -15.96
CA GLN A 578 22.57 4.86 -16.44
C GLN A 578 22.54 6.18 -17.21
N VAL A 579 22.01 6.14 -18.42
CA VAL A 579 21.82 7.30 -19.29
C VAL A 579 20.42 7.87 -19.02
N GLN A 580 20.32 8.84 -18.10
CA GLN A 580 19.04 9.40 -17.67
C GLN A 580 18.51 10.53 -18.58
N THR A 581 19.37 11.14 -19.36
CA THR A 581 19.09 12.35 -20.16
C THR A 581 18.81 12.07 -21.64
N ASP A 582 18.83 10.80 -22.06
CA ASP A 582 18.61 10.38 -23.44
C ASP A 582 17.51 9.28 -23.47
N ASN A 583 16.26 9.74 -23.57
CA ASN A 583 15.11 8.82 -23.63
C ASN A 583 14.97 8.25 -25.05
N ARG A 584 14.77 6.92 -25.15
CA ARG A 584 14.66 6.17 -26.39
C ARG A 584 13.38 5.35 -26.45
N HIS A 585 12.90 5.08 -27.65
CA HIS A 585 11.83 4.11 -27.85
C HIS A 585 12.35 2.70 -27.59
N ILE A 586 11.60 1.98 -26.78
CA ILE A 586 11.85 0.57 -26.45
C ILE A 586 10.67 -0.24 -26.97
N LYS A 587 10.95 -1.29 -27.75
CA LYS A 587 9.95 -2.23 -28.25
C LYS A 587 10.18 -3.59 -27.64
N VAL A 588 9.09 -4.29 -27.30
CA VAL A 588 9.12 -5.59 -26.61
C VAL A 588 8.27 -6.59 -27.35
N HIS A 589 8.86 -7.74 -27.68
CA HIS A 589 8.15 -8.89 -28.23
C HIS A 589 8.22 -10.07 -27.27
N VAL A 590 7.06 -10.66 -26.97
CA VAL A 590 6.95 -11.82 -26.07
C VAL A 590 6.45 -13.02 -26.86
N SER A 591 7.13 -14.15 -26.69
CA SER A 591 6.78 -15.42 -27.33
C SER A 591 6.93 -16.59 -26.34
N GLY A 592 6.39 -17.77 -26.70
CA GLY A 592 6.37 -18.95 -25.83
C GLY A 592 5.20 -18.92 -24.84
N GLU A 593 5.41 -19.41 -23.61
CA GLU A 593 4.34 -19.60 -22.61
C GLU A 593 4.07 -18.35 -21.76
N GLY A 594 4.01 -17.17 -22.42
CA GLY A 594 3.72 -15.89 -21.77
C GLY A 594 3.09 -14.87 -22.70
N ARG A 595 2.56 -13.80 -22.10
CA ARG A 595 2.02 -12.64 -22.79
C ARG A 595 2.46 -11.34 -22.14
N LEU A 596 2.72 -10.31 -22.94
CA LEU A 596 2.94 -8.95 -22.47
C LEU A 596 1.62 -8.41 -21.89
N VAL A 597 1.64 -7.98 -20.63
CA VAL A 597 0.45 -7.40 -19.98
C VAL A 597 0.59 -5.92 -19.69
N ALA A 598 1.84 -5.44 -19.50
CA ALA A 598 2.10 -4.02 -19.32
C ALA A 598 3.51 -3.67 -19.81
N LEU A 599 3.63 -2.49 -20.41
CA LEU A 599 4.89 -1.84 -20.75
C LEU A 599 4.74 -0.35 -20.42
N ASP A 600 5.53 0.13 -19.47
CA ASP A 600 5.41 1.48 -18.91
C ASP A 600 6.79 2.05 -18.59
N SER A 601 6.92 3.36 -18.59
CA SER A 601 8.15 4.05 -18.18
C SER A 601 8.00 4.88 -16.90
N GLY A 602 6.80 4.93 -16.34
CA GLY A 602 6.49 5.79 -15.20
C GLY A 602 6.15 7.25 -15.58
N GLU A 603 6.25 7.63 -16.86
CA GLU A 603 5.90 8.98 -17.33
C GLU A 603 4.39 9.14 -17.51
N LEU A 604 3.76 9.79 -16.56
CA LEU A 604 2.31 10.00 -16.58
C LEU A 604 1.84 11.07 -17.58
N ARG A 605 2.74 11.90 -18.10
CA ARG A 605 2.43 12.96 -19.08
C ARG A 605 2.59 12.49 -20.53
N ALA A 606 3.12 11.28 -20.73
CA ALA A 606 3.28 10.74 -22.08
C ALA A 606 1.92 10.47 -22.73
N GLU A 607 1.78 10.82 -24.02
CA GLU A 607 0.55 10.60 -24.79
C GLU A 607 0.38 9.14 -25.25
N ASN A 608 1.31 8.25 -24.91
CA ASN A 608 1.24 6.83 -25.28
C ASN A 608 0.05 6.12 -24.58
N THR A 609 -0.45 5.09 -25.23
CA THR A 609 -1.42 4.17 -24.62
C THR A 609 -0.67 3.02 -23.95
N PHE A 610 -1.19 2.51 -22.84
CA PHE A 610 -0.58 1.41 -22.08
C PHE A 610 -0.64 0.02 -22.76
N PHE A 611 -1.38 -0.11 -23.85
CA PHE A 611 -1.64 -1.40 -24.54
C PHE A 611 -0.79 -1.61 -25.77
N LYS A 612 0.37 -0.99 -25.86
CA LYS A 612 1.32 -1.15 -26.97
C LYS A 612 2.53 -1.96 -26.55
N ASP A 613 3.17 -2.54 -27.54
CA ASP A 613 4.44 -3.25 -27.43
C ASP A 613 5.67 -2.33 -27.44
N ASN A 614 5.45 -1.01 -27.35
CA ASN A 614 6.49 0.01 -27.36
C ASN A 614 6.20 1.15 -26.40
N VAL A 615 7.26 1.70 -25.81
CA VAL A 615 7.21 2.84 -24.90
C VAL A 615 8.45 3.72 -25.08
N GLN A 616 8.34 5.02 -24.88
CA GLN A 616 9.50 5.86 -24.69
C GLN A 616 9.99 5.74 -23.25
N SER A 617 11.27 5.45 -23.05
CA SER A 617 11.87 5.41 -21.72
C SER A 617 11.75 6.77 -21.02
N TYR A 618 11.73 6.76 -19.70
CA TYR A 618 11.71 7.96 -18.88
C TYR A 618 12.84 7.91 -17.86
N PHE A 619 13.69 8.93 -17.85
CA PHE A 619 14.98 8.89 -17.15
C PHE A 619 15.80 7.63 -17.50
N GLY A 620 15.76 7.22 -18.79
CA GLY A 620 16.44 6.03 -19.26
C GLY A 620 15.91 4.70 -18.73
N ARG A 621 14.68 4.64 -18.24
CA ARG A 621 14.09 3.42 -17.64
C ARG A 621 12.74 3.06 -18.26
N ALA A 622 12.41 1.78 -18.20
CA ALA A 622 11.07 1.24 -18.45
C ALA A 622 10.87 -0.06 -17.67
N LEU A 623 9.60 -0.45 -17.47
CA LEU A 623 9.20 -1.68 -16.83
C LEU A 623 8.38 -2.53 -17.81
N VAL A 624 8.80 -3.77 -18.00
CA VAL A 624 8.06 -4.80 -18.75
C VAL A 624 7.40 -5.73 -17.74
N THR A 625 6.11 -6.00 -17.91
CA THR A 625 5.40 -7.00 -17.12
C THR A 625 4.85 -8.09 -18.02
N VAL A 626 5.26 -9.34 -17.77
CA VAL A 626 4.85 -10.50 -18.55
C VAL A 626 4.15 -11.51 -17.66
N GLN A 627 3.02 -12.02 -18.14
CA GLN A 627 2.18 -13.00 -17.45
C GLN A 627 2.38 -14.39 -18.03
N ALA A 628 2.48 -15.40 -17.17
CA ALA A 628 2.50 -16.80 -17.57
C ALA A 628 1.19 -17.27 -18.19
N THR A 629 1.26 -18.25 -19.09
CA THR A 629 0.11 -19.07 -19.49
C THR A 629 -0.15 -20.18 -18.46
N ARG A 630 -1.13 -21.05 -18.74
CA ARG A 630 -1.39 -22.25 -17.91
C ARG A 630 -0.57 -23.47 -18.33
N LYS A 631 0.42 -23.29 -19.19
CA LYS A 631 1.27 -24.38 -19.68
C LYS A 631 2.70 -24.17 -19.21
N PRO A 632 3.35 -25.21 -18.67
CA PRO A 632 4.78 -25.17 -18.42
C PRO A 632 5.58 -24.99 -19.72
N GLY A 633 6.70 -24.30 -19.65
CA GLY A 633 7.57 -24.02 -20.80
C GLY A 633 8.50 -22.84 -20.56
N THR A 634 8.85 -22.13 -21.60
CA THR A 634 9.74 -20.96 -21.54
C THR A 634 9.06 -19.76 -22.16
N ILE A 635 9.16 -18.62 -21.51
CA ILE A 635 8.84 -17.32 -22.08
C ILE A 635 10.12 -16.73 -22.65
N ARG A 636 10.10 -16.32 -23.92
CA ARG A 636 11.18 -15.56 -24.55
C ARG A 636 10.72 -14.11 -24.74
N ILE A 637 11.46 -13.19 -24.15
CA ILE A 637 11.21 -11.75 -24.20
C ILE A 637 12.35 -11.13 -24.99
N GLU A 638 12.02 -10.54 -26.14
CA GLU A 638 12.97 -9.85 -27.01
C GLU A 638 12.71 -8.35 -26.94
N ILE A 639 13.79 -7.58 -26.72
CA ILE A 639 13.73 -6.14 -26.46
C ILE A 639 14.62 -5.43 -27.45
N GLU A 640 14.05 -4.49 -28.18
CA GLU A 640 14.74 -3.61 -29.12
C GLU A 640 14.76 -2.20 -28.57
N VAL A 641 15.88 -1.50 -28.71
CA VAL A 641 16.06 -0.11 -28.28
C VAL A 641 16.48 0.74 -29.46
N GLU A 642 15.78 1.84 -29.69
CA GLU A 642 16.12 2.81 -30.72
C GLU A 642 17.57 3.28 -30.58
N GLY A 643 18.34 3.18 -31.67
CA GLY A 643 19.75 3.55 -31.70
C GLY A 643 20.73 2.46 -31.25
N LEU A 644 20.25 1.27 -30.88
CA LEU A 644 21.08 0.08 -30.67
C LEU A 644 20.80 -0.94 -31.79
N GLU A 645 21.87 -1.50 -32.39
CA GLU A 645 21.73 -2.45 -33.50
C GLU A 645 21.32 -3.86 -33.06
N LYS A 646 21.57 -4.22 -31.80
CA LYS A 646 21.27 -5.54 -31.25
C LYS A 646 19.96 -5.55 -30.47
N SER A 647 19.23 -6.67 -30.53
CA SER A 647 18.16 -6.97 -29.59
C SER A 647 18.71 -7.67 -28.35
N PHE A 648 17.95 -7.56 -27.25
CA PHE A 648 18.26 -8.17 -25.96
C PHE A 648 17.23 -9.25 -25.67
N ILE A 649 17.69 -10.41 -25.21
CA ILE A 649 16.83 -11.55 -24.98
C ILE A 649 16.89 -11.94 -23.51
N GLN A 650 15.71 -12.06 -22.91
CA GLN A 650 15.54 -12.63 -21.57
C GLN A 650 14.63 -13.85 -21.67
N GLU A 651 15.05 -14.94 -21.04
CA GLU A 651 14.24 -16.15 -20.92
C GLU A 651 13.79 -16.34 -19.48
N ILE A 652 12.52 -16.76 -19.32
CA ILE A 652 11.88 -17.02 -18.01
C ILE A 652 11.26 -18.40 -18.08
N LEU A 653 11.52 -19.21 -17.07
CA LEU A 653 10.97 -20.55 -16.95
C LEU A 653 9.55 -20.51 -16.36
N VAL A 654 8.62 -21.23 -16.97
CA VAL A 654 7.24 -21.40 -16.49
C VAL A 654 7.07 -22.85 -16.03
N ARG A 655 6.74 -23.07 -14.76
CA ARG A 655 6.58 -24.41 -14.16
C ARG A 655 5.19 -24.66 -13.57
#